data_f08637f567e3f1822ee616b708937721
#
_entry.id   f08637f567e3f1822ee616b708937721
#
_cell.length_a   1.000
_cell.length_b   1.000
_cell.length_c   1.000
_cell.angle_alpha   90.00
_cell.angle_beta   90.00
_cell.angle_gamma   90.00
#
_symmetry.space_group_name_H-M   'P 1'
#
loop_
_entity.id
_entity.type
_entity.pdbx_description
1 polymer ?
#
loop_
_entity_poly.entity_id
_entity_poly.type
_entity_poly.pdbx_seq_one_letter_code
_entity_poly.pdbx_strand_id
1 'polypeptide(L)'
;MIRLFFTSLFVLFTSAGVYSQQADTQQFNSKFSGIVYCDGNENGRQDRGEKGMADMAVSDGFSVVMTDRSGRFSIDANPRARFISVYTPDGYRNTNRFFSDIRNDIAANNSNTGLDFGLAECETYGSFAHMSDIEDRIYMDWIDRMKEYAAIHNQDFIAVTGDICYETGLRFFSQAMTDANMGRRMVYTIGNHDLIKGHKDCWGNDYGEKIFEDCFGPAWYSFTSSGVHFIVTPMLTGDAKPSYSPDDIKAWIQEDLRTIPQGMPVMMFNHDAAESLVPENANVKAFIYGHRHDDLRSVTDSGVTYFCCMSPSKASNDHAASALREITFNRQGEITTRMHYAPISNHIVAHEVNGIVRAVVYDAASEPVKAEVILQGGRKVAMRQLNDMIWEARLPQAMAPESVYKVSAEFTDGERIIARQQQERGLKWMRTLPCKTYFCNPIASGKYLYVAGMDNENARDCAVFALNVQSGKIEWSCAVKNSIKGDLALMDGVIYAGDVDYNVYAINAEDGKIIWSKSVNKTFYPSFTEGIHAENGRVFAGCAGSLCALDARTGETLWTNSHKHGSITNVCTNRTANGALLTNGYWVGRFCYDAATGEFLWEKKDNDNRYSTSTPAVLDSTFIYTGYGAIMQVAARSGQELRKGSYPYIFNTRSEPLVCGGRIFVGTSNNGFLAVNFSDMSQAWNFLCEPAVIYTSPYTKNREKTVESSPVAYKDCVIFGANDGYVYCLKQDNGLFQWRLKVGLPVLCKPLIVDKLLYFTDFAGNVYCYGLE
;
A
#
# COMPACT_ATOMS: atom_id res chain seq x y z
N MET A 1 17.85 -9.39 54.93
CA MET A 1 18.22 -10.27 56.06
C MET A 1 17.30 -11.48 56.04
N ILE A 2 17.93 -12.68 56.07
CA ILE A 2 17.42 -14.05 56.39
C ILE A 2 16.75 -14.77 55.22
N ARG A 3 17.46 -15.59 54.46
CA ARG A 3 18.00 -17.01 54.56
C ARG A 3 16.91 -18.09 54.43
N LEU A 4 16.95 -18.74 53.24
CA LEU A 4 17.10 -20.20 52.95
C LEU A 4 16.59 -21.21 53.99
N PHE A 5 15.76 -22.17 53.56
CA PHE A 5 15.92 -23.59 53.96
C PHE A 5 15.56 -24.54 52.78
N PHE A 6 16.54 -25.38 52.43
CA PHE A 6 16.40 -26.61 51.66
C PHE A 6 15.84 -27.71 52.54
N THR A 7 14.89 -28.49 52.03
CA THR A 7 14.63 -29.83 52.60
C THR A 7 14.48 -30.84 51.48
N SER A 8 15.45 -31.70 51.34
CA SER A 8 15.46 -32.89 50.51
C SER A 8 14.53 -33.95 51.09
N LEU A 9 13.64 -34.53 50.28
CA LEU A 9 12.90 -35.72 50.66
C LEU A 9 13.21 -36.84 49.61
N PHE A 10 13.95 -37.84 50.10
CA PHE A 10 14.10 -39.15 49.43
C PHE A 10 12.79 -39.90 49.50
N VAL A 11 12.31 -40.39 48.33
CA VAL A 11 11.25 -41.42 48.30
C VAL A 11 11.72 -42.59 47.46
N LEU A 12 11.54 -43.76 48.04
CA LEU A 12 11.94 -45.06 47.54
C LEU A 12 11.30 -45.42 46.18
N PHE A 13 12.13 -46.04 45.38
CA PHE A 13 11.69 -46.80 44.18
C PHE A 13 10.91 -48.03 44.63
N THR A 14 9.65 -48.13 44.21
CA THR A 14 8.97 -49.42 44.08
C THR A 14 8.85 -49.69 42.58
N SER A 15 9.37 -50.79 42.15
CA SER A 15 9.28 -51.36 40.82
C SER A 15 7.84 -51.69 40.49
N ALA A 16 7.15 -50.82 39.73
CA ALA A 16 5.94 -51.17 39.01
C ALA A 16 6.36 -51.44 37.57
N GLY A 17 6.03 -52.63 37.09
CA GLY A 17 6.36 -53.07 35.75
C GLY A 17 5.79 -52.11 34.70
N VAL A 18 6.71 -51.61 33.87
CA VAL A 18 6.36 -50.90 32.66
C VAL A 18 5.86 -51.93 31.67
N TYR A 19 4.53 -52.06 31.54
CA TYR A 19 3.98 -52.57 30.31
C TYR A 19 4.28 -51.57 29.24
N SER A 20 5.31 -51.80 28.42
CA SER A 20 5.47 -51.18 27.13
C SER A 20 4.29 -51.62 26.28
N GLN A 21 3.25 -50.81 26.16
CA GLN A 21 2.47 -50.82 24.94
C GLN A 21 3.44 -50.50 23.81
N GLN A 22 3.87 -51.52 23.07
CA GLN A 22 4.30 -51.34 21.70
C GLN A 22 3.10 -50.67 21.01
N ALA A 23 3.20 -49.36 20.83
CA ALA A 23 2.44 -48.72 19.79
C ALA A 23 2.88 -49.42 18.49
N ASP A 24 1.99 -50.21 17.90
CA ASP A 24 2.12 -50.62 16.53
C ASP A 24 2.30 -49.35 15.72
N THR A 25 3.53 -49.01 15.41
CA THR A 25 3.87 -47.99 14.41
C THR A 25 3.46 -48.61 13.10
N GLN A 26 2.17 -48.47 12.74
CA GLN A 26 1.68 -48.76 11.42
C GLN A 26 2.55 -47.93 10.49
N GLN A 27 3.41 -48.58 9.71
CA GLN A 27 4.34 -47.94 8.81
C GLN A 27 3.48 -47.16 7.80
N PHE A 28 3.58 -45.83 7.82
CA PHE A 28 2.91 -44.97 6.87
C PHE A 28 3.47 -45.34 5.47
N ASN A 29 2.62 -45.64 4.52
CA ASN A 29 3.01 -46.16 3.21
C ASN A 29 2.04 -45.74 2.10
N SER A 30 1.53 -44.51 2.16
CA SER A 30 0.62 -43.99 1.11
C SER A 30 1.43 -43.58 -0.12
N LYS A 31 1.12 -44.21 -1.23
CA LYS A 31 1.74 -43.97 -2.52
C LYS A 31 0.72 -43.38 -3.49
N PHE A 32 1.12 -42.27 -4.14
CA PHE A 32 0.28 -41.58 -5.11
C PHE A 32 0.96 -41.61 -6.48
N SER A 33 0.17 -41.86 -7.53
CA SER A 33 0.68 -41.88 -8.90
C SER A 33 -0.37 -41.42 -9.89
N GLY A 34 0.08 -40.97 -11.04
CA GLY A 34 -0.78 -40.48 -12.11
C GLY A 34 0.01 -40.07 -13.35
N ILE A 35 -0.59 -39.21 -14.13
CA ILE A 35 0.02 -38.70 -15.37
C ILE A 35 -0.18 -37.17 -15.50
N VAL A 36 0.86 -36.50 -15.97
CA VAL A 36 0.75 -35.12 -16.51
C VAL A 36 0.71 -35.23 -18.02
N TYR A 37 -0.29 -34.64 -18.67
CA TYR A 37 -0.51 -34.77 -20.11
C TYR A 37 -0.87 -33.45 -20.77
N CYS A 38 -0.60 -33.37 -22.08
CA CYS A 38 -1.01 -32.25 -22.90
C CYS A 38 -2.51 -32.45 -23.27
N ASP A 39 -3.37 -31.62 -22.70
CA ASP A 39 -4.82 -31.63 -22.89
C ASP A 39 -5.17 -30.71 -24.07
N GLY A 40 -5.15 -31.27 -25.27
CA GLY A 40 -5.30 -30.47 -26.50
C GLY A 40 -6.73 -29.99 -26.76
N ASN A 41 -7.73 -30.59 -26.14
CA ASN A 41 -9.15 -30.20 -26.26
C ASN A 41 -9.70 -29.51 -25.01
N GLU A 42 -8.85 -29.38 -23.97
CA GLU A 42 -9.13 -28.64 -22.75
C GLU A 42 -10.33 -29.15 -21.93
N ASN A 43 -10.63 -30.45 -22.01
CA ASN A 43 -11.76 -31.04 -21.33
C ASN A 43 -11.42 -31.54 -19.89
N GLY A 44 -10.14 -31.43 -19.46
CA GLY A 44 -9.64 -31.84 -18.14
C GLY A 44 -9.53 -33.35 -17.96
N ARG A 45 -9.53 -34.15 -19.04
CA ARG A 45 -9.41 -35.60 -19.04
C ARG A 45 -8.45 -36.06 -20.11
N GLN A 46 -7.63 -37.07 -19.80
CA GLN A 46 -6.75 -37.61 -20.82
C GLN A 46 -7.52 -38.41 -21.87
N ASP A 47 -7.55 -37.92 -23.10
CA ASP A 47 -8.19 -38.57 -24.23
C ASP A 47 -7.21 -39.43 -25.05
N ARG A 48 -7.75 -40.29 -25.91
CA ARG A 48 -6.97 -41.11 -26.80
C ARG A 48 -6.20 -40.25 -27.79
N GLY A 49 -4.86 -40.28 -27.69
CA GLY A 49 -3.94 -39.49 -28.55
C GLY A 49 -3.27 -38.36 -27.84
N GLU A 50 -3.74 -37.97 -26.66
CA GLU A 50 -3.08 -36.96 -25.83
C GLU A 50 -1.84 -37.58 -25.16
N LYS A 51 -0.72 -36.86 -25.29
CA LYS A 51 0.59 -37.37 -24.85
C LYS A 51 0.90 -36.94 -23.43
N GLY A 52 1.48 -37.84 -22.67
CA GLY A 52 2.10 -37.51 -21.41
C GLY A 52 3.29 -36.55 -21.58
N MET A 53 3.48 -35.66 -20.61
CA MET A 53 4.54 -34.66 -20.58
C MET A 53 5.66 -35.11 -19.67
N ALA A 54 6.86 -35.29 -20.23
CA ALA A 54 8.07 -35.66 -19.50
C ALA A 54 8.62 -34.46 -18.73
N ASP A 55 9.41 -34.76 -17.70
CA ASP A 55 10.17 -33.76 -16.92
C ASP A 55 9.28 -32.69 -16.27
N MET A 56 8.04 -33.04 -15.92
CA MET A 56 7.14 -32.20 -15.13
C MET A 56 7.32 -32.47 -13.66
N ALA A 57 7.51 -31.44 -12.85
CA ALA A 57 7.61 -31.57 -11.41
C ALA A 57 6.24 -31.78 -10.77
N VAL A 58 6.16 -32.70 -9.84
CA VAL A 58 4.98 -33.03 -9.03
C VAL A 58 5.41 -33.06 -7.57
N SER A 59 4.69 -32.41 -6.71
CA SER A 59 5.03 -32.25 -5.28
C SER A 59 3.88 -32.66 -4.37
N ASP A 60 4.23 -33.20 -3.20
CA ASP A 60 3.33 -33.40 -2.06
C ASP A 60 3.41 -32.27 -1.01
N GLY A 61 4.14 -31.19 -1.34
CA GLY A 61 4.43 -30.09 -0.45
C GLY A 61 5.69 -30.26 0.43
N PHE A 62 6.30 -31.47 0.42
CA PHE A 62 7.53 -31.78 1.17
C PHE A 62 8.63 -32.34 0.26
N SER A 63 8.27 -33.11 -0.72
CA SER A 63 9.17 -33.68 -1.72
C SER A 63 8.70 -33.34 -3.14
N VAL A 64 9.64 -33.43 -4.11
CA VAL A 64 9.35 -33.19 -5.52
C VAL A 64 9.87 -34.37 -6.34
N VAL A 65 9.03 -34.87 -7.25
CA VAL A 65 9.40 -35.91 -8.23
C VAL A 65 9.18 -35.42 -9.64
N MET A 66 9.90 -35.98 -10.61
CA MET A 66 9.75 -35.65 -12.02
C MET A 66 8.95 -36.74 -12.74
N THR A 67 8.12 -36.35 -13.71
CA THR A 67 7.46 -37.32 -14.60
C THR A 67 8.47 -38.00 -15.52
N ASP A 68 8.19 -39.26 -15.84
CA ASP A 68 8.97 -40.04 -16.81
C ASP A 68 8.65 -39.62 -18.28
N ARG A 69 9.27 -40.26 -19.25
CA ARG A 69 9.10 -40.00 -20.68
C ARG A 69 7.65 -40.17 -21.20
N SER A 70 6.81 -40.89 -20.44
CA SER A 70 5.39 -41.10 -20.75
C SER A 70 4.49 -40.15 -19.94
N GLY A 71 5.06 -39.18 -19.20
CA GLY A 71 4.33 -38.25 -18.37
C GLY A 71 3.87 -38.80 -17.02
N ARG A 72 4.30 -40.03 -16.64
CA ARG A 72 3.85 -40.67 -15.41
C ARG A 72 4.76 -40.29 -14.23
N PHE A 73 4.13 -40.12 -13.09
CA PHE A 73 4.82 -39.89 -11.81
C PHE A 73 4.38 -40.91 -10.75
N SER A 74 5.20 -41.04 -9.74
CA SER A 74 4.90 -41.80 -8.53
C SER A 74 5.65 -41.19 -7.35
N ILE A 75 4.94 -40.88 -6.27
CA ILE A 75 5.45 -40.21 -5.07
C ILE A 75 5.00 -40.99 -3.83
N ASP A 76 5.96 -41.29 -2.94
CA ASP A 76 5.71 -41.78 -1.60
C ASP A 76 5.47 -40.54 -0.70
N ALA A 77 4.20 -40.27 -0.40
CA ALA A 77 3.82 -39.01 0.20
C ALA A 77 4.25 -38.89 1.66
N ASN A 78 4.62 -37.68 2.06
CA ASN A 78 4.85 -37.37 3.47
C ASN A 78 3.54 -37.57 4.27
N PRO A 79 3.61 -38.14 5.50
CA PRO A 79 2.42 -38.28 6.35
C PRO A 79 1.68 -36.98 6.65
N ARG A 80 2.33 -35.85 6.50
CA ARG A 80 1.75 -34.51 6.68
C ARG A 80 1.28 -33.88 5.37
N ALA A 81 1.44 -34.56 4.23
CA ALA A 81 0.98 -34.08 2.94
C ALA A 81 -0.56 -33.95 2.89
N ARG A 82 -1.05 -32.95 2.20
CA ARG A 82 -2.47 -32.68 2.04
C ARG A 82 -2.92 -32.63 0.60
N PHE A 83 -1.99 -32.31 -0.27
CA PHE A 83 -2.21 -32.18 -1.71
C PHE A 83 -1.09 -32.85 -2.48
N ILE A 84 -1.42 -33.35 -3.66
CA ILE A 84 -0.45 -33.58 -4.72
C ILE A 84 -0.66 -32.47 -5.75
N SER A 85 0.35 -31.71 -6.06
CA SER A 85 0.28 -30.59 -6.99
C SER A 85 1.26 -30.75 -8.13
N VAL A 86 0.86 -30.32 -9.33
CA VAL A 86 1.73 -30.26 -10.50
C VAL A 86 2.28 -28.85 -10.66
N TYR A 87 3.55 -28.76 -10.95
CA TYR A 87 4.20 -27.56 -11.39
C TYR A 87 3.71 -27.16 -12.79
N THR A 88 3.21 -25.94 -12.94
CA THR A 88 2.78 -25.42 -14.25
C THR A 88 3.95 -24.76 -14.96
N PRO A 89 4.46 -25.32 -16.09
CA PRO A 89 5.60 -24.78 -16.82
C PRO A 89 5.23 -23.54 -17.63
N ASP A 90 6.27 -22.81 -18.09
CA ASP A 90 6.11 -21.66 -18.98
C ASP A 90 5.37 -22.01 -20.28
N GLY A 91 4.44 -21.17 -20.70
CA GLY A 91 3.65 -21.38 -21.91
C GLY A 91 2.49 -22.38 -21.76
N TYR A 92 2.17 -22.81 -20.54
CA TYR A 92 1.06 -23.72 -20.26
C TYR A 92 0.14 -23.19 -19.17
N ARG A 93 -1.12 -23.66 -19.19
CA ARG A 93 -2.12 -23.48 -18.14
C ARG A 93 -2.76 -24.82 -17.77
N ASN A 94 -3.24 -24.94 -16.57
CA ASN A 94 -3.98 -26.11 -16.14
C ASN A 94 -5.39 -26.11 -16.74
N THR A 95 -5.83 -27.23 -17.29
CA THR A 95 -7.19 -27.43 -17.83
C THR A 95 -8.15 -27.95 -16.76
N ASN A 96 -7.60 -28.54 -15.71
CA ASN A 96 -8.26 -28.86 -14.45
C ASN A 96 -7.50 -28.17 -13.29
N ARG A 97 -7.78 -28.55 -12.05
CA ARG A 97 -7.02 -28.03 -10.91
C ARG A 97 -5.55 -28.48 -10.99
N PHE A 98 -4.62 -27.60 -10.63
CA PHE A 98 -3.18 -27.94 -10.54
C PHE A 98 -2.85 -28.81 -9.34
N PHE A 99 -3.84 -29.19 -8.51
CA PHE A 99 -3.68 -30.02 -7.32
C PHE A 99 -4.84 -31.00 -7.13
N SER A 100 -4.55 -32.10 -6.45
CA SER A 100 -5.53 -33.05 -5.90
C SER A 100 -5.46 -33.05 -4.39
N ASP A 101 -6.61 -32.99 -3.73
CA ASP A 101 -6.74 -33.11 -2.27
C ASP A 101 -6.61 -34.60 -1.87
N ILE A 102 -5.60 -34.91 -1.06
CA ILE A 102 -5.31 -36.27 -0.59
C ILE A 102 -5.51 -36.42 0.93
N ARG A 103 -6.05 -35.44 1.62
CA ARG A 103 -6.20 -35.44 3.08
C ARG A 103 -6.93 -36.66 3.62
N ASN A 104 -7.98 -37.09 2.94
CA ASN A 104 -8.74 -38.30 3.33
C ASN A 104 -7.94 -39.58 3.09
N ASP A 105 -7.16 -39.66 2.00
CA ASP A 105 -6.31 -40.81 1.72
C ASP A 105 -5.18 -40.92 2.75
N ILE A 106 -4.53 -39.80 3.08
CA ILE A 106 -3.49 -39.72 4.13
C ILE A 106 -4.06 -40.17 5.48
N ALA A 107 -5.23 -39.62 5.88
CA ALA A 107 -5.88 -39.98 7.15
C ALA A 107 -6.23 -41.46 7.25
N ALA A 108 -6.56 -42.10 6.13
CA ALA A 108 -6.88 -43.51 6.03
C ALA A 108 -5.67 -44.42 5.72
N ASN A 109 -4.48 -43.86 5.55
CA ASN A 109 -3.28 -44.56 5.07
C ASN A 109 -3.51 -45.33 3.74
N ASN A 110 -4.27 -44.70 2.83
CA ASN A 110 -4.58 -45.22 1.51
C ASN A 110 -3.59 -44.69 0.46
N SER A 111 -3.51 -45.43 -0.65
CA SER A 111 -2.82 -45.03 -1.88
C SER A 111 -3.80 -44.72 -2.98
N ASN A 112 -3.49 -43.77 -3.86
CA ASN A 112 -4.31 -43.42 -5.02
C ASN A 112 -3.44 -43.39 -6.28
N THR A 113 -3.90 -44.02 -7.37
CA THR A 113 -3.15 -44.24 -8.61
C THR A 113 -3.75 -43.57 -9.83
N GLY A 114 -4.70 -42.68 -9.67
CA GLY A 114 -5.42 -42.02 -10.77
C GLY A 114 -5.39 -40.49 -10.66
N LEU A 115 -4.26 -39.89 -10.31
CA LEU A 115 -4.10 -38.44 -10.19
C LEU A 115 -3.60 -37.85 -11.52
N ASP A 116 -4.53 -37.41 -12.35
CA ASP A 116 -4.23 -36.96 -13.71
C ASP A 116 -4.29 -35.42 -13.78
N PHE A 117 -3.26 -34.78 -14.36
CA PHE A 117 -3.14 -33.33 -14.52
C PHE A 117 -3.03 -32.96 -15.99
N GLY A 118 -4.04 -32.24 -16.51
CA GLY A 118 -4.06 -31.75 -17.87
C GLY A 118 -3.44 -30.35 -17.97
N LEU A 119 -2.58 -30.16 -18.98
CA LEU A 119 -1.96 -28.88 -19.30
C LEU A 119 -2.26 -28.53 -20.77
N ALA A 120 -2.74 -27.32 -21.04
CA ALA A 120 -2.91 -26.77 -22.38
C ALA A 120 -1.90 -25.65 -22.64
N GLU A 121 -1.45 -25.54 -23.89
CA GLU A 121 -0.59 -24.42 -24.32
C GLU A 121 -1.36 -23.09 -24.17
N CYS A 122 -0.65 -22.04 -23.74
CA CYS A 122 -1.19 -20.70 -23.68
C CYS A 122 -0.11 -19.65 -23.96
N GLU A 123 -0.55 -18.48 -24.39
CA GLU A 123 0.35 -17.31 -24.50
C GLU A 123 0.65 -16.77 -23.12
N THR A 124 1.87 -16.27 -22.92
CA THR A 124 2.32 -15.54 -21.74
C THR A 124 2.80 -14.14 -22.14
N TYR A 125 2.57 -13.16 -21.29
CA TYR A 125 2.75 -11.74 -21.61
C TYR A 125 3.82 -11.07 -20.74
N GLY A 126 4.31 -11.74 -19.69
CA GLY A 126 5.24 -11.17 -18.74
C GLY A 126 4.61 -10.05 -17.90
N SER A 127 3.36 -10.21 -17.55
CA SER A 127 2.62 -9.24 -16.73
C SER A 127 1.64 -9.93 -15.80
N PHE A 128 1.45 -9.36 -14.61
CA PHE A 128 0.41 -9.77 -13.66
C PHE A 128 -0.09 -8.60 -12.83
N ALA A 129 -1.31 -8.73 -12.28
CA ALA A 129 -1.85 -7.81 -11.30
C ALA A 129 -1.57 -8.30 -9.89
N HIS A 130 -1.18 -7.42 -8.99
CA HIS A 130 -0.93 -7.70 -7.58
C HIS A 130 -1.82 -6.85 -6.67
N MET A 131 -2.40 -7.49 -5.67
CA MET A 131 -3.12 -6.89 -4.56
C MET A 131 -2.92 -7.69 -3.28
N SER A 132 -3.18 -7.10 -2.14
CA SER A 132 -3.07 -7.74 -0.83
C SER A 132 -4.09 -7.20 0.16
N ASP A 133 -4.21 -7.81 1.34
CA ASP A 133 -4.94 -7.27 2.49
C ASP A 133 -6.38 -6.83 2.12
N ILE A 134 -7.07 -7.64 1.29
CA ILE A 134 -8.44 -7.34 0.86
C ILE A 134 -9.41 -7.47 2.03
N GLU A 135 -9.03 -8.22 3.07
CA GLU A 135 -9.78 -8.46 4.30
C GLU A 135 -11.28 -8.72 4.01
N ASP A 136 -12.15 -8.69 4.93
CA ASP A 136 -13.57 -8.97 4.77
C ASP A 136 -14.37 -7.94 3.91
N ARG A 137 -13.73 -7.36 2.87
CA ARG A 137 -14.38 -6.40 1.94
C ARG A 137 -15.27 -7.12 0.92
N ILE A 138 -16.27 -7.83 1.42
CA ILE A 138 -17.19 -8.73 0.68
C ILE A 138 -18.25 -7.96 -0.12
N TYR A 139 -17.84 -7.04 -0.99
CA TYR A 139 -18.73 -6.35 -1.93
C TYR A 139 -18.14 -6.38 -3.35
N MET A 140 -19.03 -6.32 -4.35
CA MET A 140 -18.66 -6.61 -5.73
C MET A 140 -18.02 -5.43 -6.48
N ASP A 141 -18.27 -4.19 -6.09
CA ASP A 141 -17.88 -3.00 -6.86
C ASP A 141 -16.41 -3.02 -7.33
N TRP A 142 -15.48 -3.32 -6.43
CA TRP A 142 -14.06 -3.38 -6.77
C TRP A 142 -13.68 -4.67 -7.53
N ILE A 143 -14.38 -5.80 -7.27
CA ILE A 143 -14.17 -7.07 -7.99
C ILE A 143 -14.60 -6.92 -9.44
N ASP A 144 -15.74 -6.28 -9.69
CA ASP A 144 -16.22 -6.03 -11.04
C ASP A 144 -15.26 -5.12 -11.81
N ARG A 145 -14.68 -4.12 -11.14
CA ARG A 145 -13.63 -3.28 -11.73
C ARG A 145 -12.37 -4.10 -12.07
N MET A 146 -12.00 -5.06 -11.22
CA MET A 146 -10.89 -5.98 -11.50
C MET A 146 -11.17 -6.90 -12.70
N LYS A 147 -12.41 -7.36 -12.87
CA LYS A 147 -12.80 -8.14 -14.06
C LYS A 147 -12.73 -7.30 -15.34
N GLU A 148 -13.20 -6.06 -15.30
CA GLU A 148 -13.08 -5.12 -16.42
C GLU A 148 -11.59 -4.92 -16.80
N TYR A 149 -10.74 -4.66 -15.79
CA TYR A 149 -9.30 -4.54 -15.99
C TYR A 149 -8.69 -5.82 -16.63
N ALA A 150 -8.98 -6.98 -16.07
CA ALA A 150 -8.45 -8.25 -16.56
C ALA A 150 -8.95 -8.62 -17.97
N ALA A 151 -10.13 -8.14 -18.36
CA ALA A 151 -10.67 -8.36 -19.71
C ALA A 151 -9.94 -7.53 -20.78
N ILE A 152 -9.41 -6.35 -20.41
CA ILE A 152 -8.75 -5.41 -21.31
C ILE A 152 -7.23 -5.68 -21.40
N HIS A 153 -6.61 -5.99 -20.25
CA HIS A 153 -5.16 -6.16 -20.15
C HIS A 153 -4.73 -7.62 -20.29
N ASN A 154 -3.72 -7.85 -21.12
CA ASN A 154 -3.11 -9.17 -21.27
C ASN A 154 -2.18 -9.45 -20.08
N GLN A 155 -2.66 -10.29 -19.17
CA GLN A 155 -1.94 -10.69 -17.97
C GLN A 155 -1.85 -12.19 -17.86
N ASP A 156 -0.74 -12.68 -17.30
CA ASP A 156 -0.53 -14.10 -17.07
C ASP A 156 -1.40 -14.61 -15.91
N PHE A 157 -1.54 -13.77 -14.86
CA PHE A 157 -2.32 -14.11 -13.66
C PHE A 157 -2.65 -12.86 -12.82
N ILE A 158 -3.46 -13.07 -11.77
CA ILE A 158 -3.74 -12.09 -10.72
C ILE A 158 -3.31 -12.70 -9.39
N ALA A 159 -2.45 -12.00 -8.62
CA ALA A 159 -1.93 -12.43 -7.34
C ALA A 159 -2.58 -11.68 -6.18
N VAL A 160 -3.03 -12.42 -5.16
CA VAL A 160 -3.55 -11.92 -3.89
C VAL A 160 -2.63 -12.44 -2.77
N THR A 161 -1.83 -11.55 -2.18
CA THR A 161 -0.79 -11.95 -1.22
C THR A 161 -1.27 -11.91 0.23
N GLY A 162 -2.37 -12.59 0.52
CA GLY A 162 -2.81 -12.88 1.88
C GLY A 162 -3.73 -11.83 2.51
N ASP A 163 -4.14 -12.13 3.74
CA ASP A 163 -5.13 -11.41 4.53
C ASP A 163 -6.42 -11.17 3.74
N ILE A 164 -6.96 -12.27 3.26
CA ILE A 164 -8.26 -12.35 2.61
C ILE A 164 -9.37 -12.27 3.65
N CYS A 165 -9.07 -12.75 4.82
CA CYS A 165 -9.72 -12.91 6.11
C CYS A 165 -11.19 -12.40 6.25
N TYR A 166 -11.95 -12.91 7.17
CA TYR A 166 -11.71 -14.13 7.95
C TYR A 166 -12.38 -15.30 7.22
N GLU A 167 -12.91 -16.34 7.90
CA GLU A 167 -13.60 -17.46 7.22
C GLU A 167 -14.65 -16.99 6.20
N THR A 168 -15.43 -15.96 6.53
CA THR A 168 -16.44 -15.38 5.61
C THR A 168 -15.79 -14.81 4.35
N GLY A 169 -14.68 -14.09 4.48
CA GLY A 169 -13.92 -13.55 3.34
C GLY A 169 -13.35 -14.68 2.49
N LEU A 170 -12.65 -15.65 3.09
CA LEU A 170 -12.08 -16.79 2.38
C LEU A 170 -13.15 -17.51 1.54
N ARG A 171 -14.29 -17.84 2.14
CA ARG A 171 -15.40 -18.53 1.43
C ARG A 171 -16.04 -17.67 0.34
N PHE A 172 -16.17 -16.38 0.56
CA PHE A 172 -16.71 -15.45 -0.44
C PHE A 172 -15.76 -15.32 -1.64
N PHE A 173 -14.50 -15.02 -1.40
CA PHE A 173 -13.54 -14.76 -2.48
C PHE A 173 -13.17 -16.02 -3.26
N SER A 174 -13.17 -17.19 -2.62
CA SER A 174 -12.99 -18.48 -3.33
C SER A 174 -14.09 -18.78 -4.36
N GLN A 175 -15.23 -18.11 -4.28
CA GLN A 175 -16.33 -18.22 -5.24
C GLN A 175 -16.36 -17.01 -6.20
N ALA A 176 -16.14 -15.80 -5.69
CA ALA A 176 -16.21 -14.57 -6.48
C ALA A 176 -15.00 -14.38 -7.39
N MET A 177 -13.81 -14.77 -6.96
CA MET A 177 -12.53 -14.55 -7.66
C MET A 177 -11.89 -15.89 -8.07
N THR A 178 -12.61 -16.69 -8.84
CA THR A 178 -12.09 -17.90 -9.49
C THR A 178 -11.43 -17.54 -10.82
N ASP A 179 -10.56 -18.42 -11.35
CA ASP A 179 -9.99 -18.29 -12.69
C ASP A 179 -11.06 -18.03 -13.75
N ALA A 180 -12.17 -18.77 -13.67
CA ALA A 180 -13.28 -18.63 -14.62
C ALA A 180 -14.00 -17.27 -14.49
N ASN A 181 -14.22 -16.78 -13.27
CA ASN A 181 -14.90 -15.50 -13.05
C ASN A 181 -14.02 -14.29 -13.39
N MET A 182 -12.72 -14.40 -13.16
CA MET A 182 -11.75 -13.33 -13.42
C MET A 182 -11.19 -13.37 -14.84
N GLY A 183 -11.39 -14.48 -15.57
CA GLY A 183 -10.83 -14.67 -16.91
C GLY A 183 -9.31 -14.80 -16.94
N ARG A 184 -8.68 -14.94 -15.77
CA ARG A 184 -7.23 -15.08 -15.56
C ARG A 184 -6.96 -16.06 -14.44
N ARG A 185 -5.81 -16.71 -14.46
CA ARG A 185 -5.34 -17.53 -13.33
C ARG A 185 -5.28 -16.70 -12.07
N MET A 186 -5.81 -17.25 -10.99
CA MET A 186 -5.70 -16.64 -9.65
C MET A 186 -4.58 -17.30 -8.86
N VAL A 187 -3.74 -16.51 -8.22
CA VAL A 187 -2.64 -16.93 -7.35
C VAL A 187 -2.93 -16.41 -5.94
N TYR A 188 -3.04 -17.29 -4.98
CA TYR A 188 -3.37 -16.94 -3.59
C TYR A 188 -2.23 -17.32 -2.65
N THR A 189 -1.91 -16.41 -1.72
CA THR A 189 -0.98 -16.63 -0.61
C THR A 189 -1.76 -16.54 0.69
N ILE A 190 -1.41 -17.36 1.67
CA ILE A 190 -2.03 -17.30 3.00
C ILE A 190 -1.40 -16.20 3.86
N GLY A 191 -2.24 -15.34 4.46
CA GLY A 191 -1.83 -14.31 5.42
C GLY A 191 -1.97 -14.76 6.87
N ASN A 192 -1.58 -13.88 7.81
CA ASN A 192 -1.64 -14.20 9.24
C ASN A 192 -3.07 -14.28 9.78
N HIS A 193 -4.01 -13.50 9.24
CA HIS A 193 -5.42 -13.54 9.61
C HIS A 193 -6.22 -14.63 8.85
N ASP A 194 -5.61 -15.28 7.86
CA ASP A 194 -6.15 -16.44 7.18
C ASP A 194 -5.89 -17.76 7.94
N LEU A 195 -4.98 -17.72 8.93
CA LEU A 195 -4.73 -18.81 9.87
C LEU A 195 -5.79 -18.80 10.98
N ILE A 196 -6.81 -19.65 10.85
CA ILE A 196 -8.02 -19.62 11.68
C ILE A 196 -7.96 -20.67 12.79
N LYS A 197 -8.28 -20.25 14.04
CA LYS A 197 -8.25 -21.11 15.23
C LYS A 197 -9.29 -22.22 15.22
N GLY A 198 -9.01 -23.25 15.98
CA GLY A 198 -9.99 -24.32 16.31
C GLY A 198 -9.93 -25.53 15.42
N HIS A 199 -8.97 -25.63 14.50
CA HIS A 199 -8.83 -26.79 13.61
C HIS A 199 -7.67 -27.69 14.04
N LYS A 200 -7.83 -28.99 13.79
CA LYS A 200 -6.81 -30.03 14.01
C LYS A 200 -6.65 -30.86 12.74
N ASP A 201 -5.41 -31.29 12.45
CA ASP A 201 -5.14 -32.27 11.41
C ASP A 201 -5.57 -33.69 11.85
N CYS A 202 -5.42 -34.65 10.97
CA CYS A 202 -5.76 -36.07 11.28
C CYS A 202 -4.88 -36.69 12.38
N TRP A 203 -3.79 -36.05 12.75
CA TRP A 203 -2.89 -36.46 13.82
C TRP A 203 -3.15 -35.70 15.14
N GLY A 204 -4.10 -34.77 15.16
CA GLY A 204 -4.45 -33.98 16.32
C GLY A 204 -3.59 -32.73 16.54
N ASN A 205 -2.71 -32.37 15.59
CA ASN A 205 -1.89 -31.18 15.66
C ASN A 205 -2.67 -29.92 15.27
N ASP A 206 -2.18 -28.73 15.66
CA ASP A 206 -2.74 -27.46 15.22
C ASP A 206 -2.70 -27.34 13.69
N TYR A 207 -3.76 -26.79 13.11
CA TYR A 207 -4.00 -26.72 11.67
C TYR A 207 -4.70 -25.39 11.30
N GLY A 208 -3.97 -24.29 11.45
CA GLY A 208 -4.52 -22.94 11.21
C GLY A 208 -4.94 -22.68 9.76
N GLU A 209 -4.26 -23.30 8.79
CA GLU A 209 -4.47 -23.13 7.36
C GLU A 209 -5.65 -23.89 6.77
N LYS A 210 -6.40 -24.67 7.56
CA LYS A 210 -7.46 -25.57 7.06
C LYS A 210 -8.50 -24.87 6.16
N ILE A 211 -9.04 -23.75 6.61
CA ILE A 211 -10.10 -23.06 5.86
C ILE A 211 -9.56 -22.45 4.57
N PHE A 212 -8.34 -21.91 4.60
CA PHE A 212 -7.65 -21.45 3.40
C PHE A 212 -7.48 -22.59 2.39
N GLU A 213 -6.98 -23.75 2.83
CA GLU A 213 -6.78 -24.92 1.97
C GLU A 213 -8.10 -25.49 1.42
N ASP A 214 -9.18 -25.47 2.20
CA ASP A 214 -10.52 -25.85 1.73
C ASP A 214 -11.04 -24.93 0.60
N CYS A 215 -10.63 -23.67 0.62
CA CYS A 215 -11.05 -22.64 -0.33
C CYS A 215 -10.16 -22.56 -1.57
N PHE A 216 -8.84 -22.62 -1.41
CA PHE A 216 -7.88 -22.27 -2.45
C PHE A 216 -6.88 -23.38 -2.79
N GLY A 217 -6.79 -24.44 -1.98
CA GLY A 217 -5.83 -25.53 -2.17
C GLY A 217 -4.52 -25.32 -1.41
N PRO A 218 -3.37 -25.82 -1.93
CA PRO A 218 -2.11 -25.84 -1.21
C PRO A 218 -1.64 -24.45 -0.81
N ALA A 219 -1.16 -24.31 0.43
CA ALA A 219 -0.68 -23.05 0.98
C ALA A 219 0.70 -22.64 0.43
N TRP A 220 1.44 -23.55 -0.21
CA TRP A 220 2.68 -23.27 -0.94
C TRP A 220 2.79 -24.12 -2.19
N TYR A 221 3.28 -23.52 -3.26
CA TYR A 221 3.44 -24.14 -4.58
C TYR A 221 4.29 -23.22 -5.48
N SER A 222 4.63 -23.70 -6.68
CA SER A 222 5.38 -22.93 -7.65
C SER A 222 4.86 -23.09 -9.08
N PHE A 223 5.26 -22.20 -9.96
CA PHE A 223 5.00 -22.25 -11.40
C PHE A 223 5.97 -21.35 -12.15
N THR A 224 6.05 -21.50 -13.47
CA THR A 224 6.83 -20.60 -14.33
C THR A 224 5.91 -19.88 -15.31
N SER A 225 6.16 -18.60 -15.53
CA SER A 225 5.51 -17.80 -16.57
C SER A 225 6.51 -16.83 -17.19
N SER A 226 6.47 -16.69 -18.51
CA SER A 226 7.32 -15.78 -19.29
C SER A 226 8.82 -15.89 -18.97
N GLY A 227 9.29 -17.11 -18.62
CA GLY A 227 10.68 -17.39 -18.29
C GLY A 227 11.13 -16.99 -16.88
N VAL A 228 10.20 -16.64 -16.00
CA VAL A 228 10.44 -16.36 -14.57
C VAL A 228 9.75 -17.41 -13.71
N HIS A 229 10.45 -17.91 -12.71
CA HIS A 229 9.92 -18.87 -11.75
C HIS A 229 9.30 -18.15 -10.56
N PHE A 230 8.04 -18.49 -10.25
CA PHE A 230 7.28 -17.91 -9.15
C PHE A 230 7.11 -18.94 -8.04
N ILE A 231 7.50 -18.58 -6.83
CA ILE A 231 7.34 -19.40 -5.63
C ILE A 231 6.34 -18.73 -4.70
N VAL A 232 5.27 -19.42 -4.39
CA VAL A 232 4.26 -19.00 -3.42
C VAL A 232 4.54 -19.68 -2.10
N THR A 233 4.71 -18.91 -1.03
CA THR A 233 4.99 -19.42 0.31
C THR A 233 3.99 -18.89 1.32
N PRO A 234 3.68 -19.66 2.39
CA PRO A 234 2.70 -19.26 3.38
C PRO A 234 3.30 -18.29 4.43
N MET A 235 2.42 -17.55 5.10
CA MET A 235 2.79 -16.83 6.32
C MET A 235 3.20 -17.81 7.43
N LEU A 236 4.29 -17.54 8.13
CA LEU A 236 4.89 -18.47 9.10
C LEU A 236 4.26 -18.39 10.50
N THR A 237 3.55 -17.30 10.78
CA THR A 237 2.88 -17.04 12.07
C THR A 237 1.55 -16.32 11.81
N GLY A 238 0.59 -16.45 12.72
CA GLY A 238 -0.70 -15.78 12.58
C GLY A 238 -1.62 -15.97 13.76
N ASP A 239 -2.92 -15.74 13.55
CA ASP A 239 -3.94 -15.84 14.59
C ASP A 239 -4.08 -17.26 15.14
N ALA A 240 -3.76 -18.25 14.32
CA ALA A 240 -3.61 -19.64 14.75
C ALA A 240 -2.23 -20.18 14.38
N LYS A 241 -1.82 -21.25 15.04
CA LYS A 241 -0.57 -21.94 14.73
C LYS A 241 -0.73 -22.72 13.41
N PRO A 242 0.19 -22.54 12.43
CA PRO A 242 0.23 -23.38 11.25
C PRO A 242 0.74 -24.79 11.60
N SER A 243 0.44 -25.74 10.76
CA SER A 243 0.92 -27.12 10.88
C SER A 243 2.31 -27.34 10.27
N TYR A 244 2.82 -26.37 9.55
CA TYR A 244 4.17 -26.37 8.94
C TYR A 244 5.15 -25.53 9.75
N SER A 245 6.44 -25.73 9.50
CA SER A 245 7.52 -24.95 10.10
C SER A 245 8.32 -24.21 9.01
N PRO A 246 9.11 -23.19 9.38
CA PRO A 246 10.04 -22.55 8.45
C PRO A 246 10.99 -23.53 7.76
N ASP A 247 11.44 -24.56 8.48
CA ASP A 247 12.38 -25.56 7.93
C ASP A 247 11.70 -26.48 6.89
N ASP A 248 10.42 -26.81 7.06
CA ASP A 248 9.65 -27.54 6.05
C ASP A 248 9.60 -26.75 4.74
N ILE A 249 9.28 -25.46 4.82
CA ILE A 249 9.19 -24.59 3.64
C ILE A 249 10.54 -24.39 2.98
N LYS A 250 11.62 -24.18 3.76
CA LYS A 250 12.98 -24.07 3.23
C LYS A 250 13.43 -25.33 2.50
N ALA A 251 13.15 -26.50 3.08
CA ALA A 251 13.50 -27.78 2.47
C ALA A 251 12.77 -27.97 1.15
N TRP A 252 11.46 -27.65 1.12
CA TRP A 252 10.69 -27.72 -0.11
C TRP A 252 11.17 -26.74 -1.19
N ILE A 253 11.49 -25.48 -0.85
CA ILE A 253 12.05 -24.51 -1.80
C ILE A 253 13.36 -25.03 -2.40
N GLN A 254 14.22 -25.69 -1.62
CA GLN A 254 15.47 -26.27 -2.13
C GLN A 254 15.22 -27.38 -3.15
N GLU A 255 14.21 -28.23 -2.93
CA GLU A 255 13.83 -29.27 -3.89
C GLU A 255 13.18 -28.65 -5.15
N ASP A 256 12.32 -27.66 -4.99
CA ASP A 256 11.66 -26.95 -6.08
C ASP A 256 12.68 -26.27 -7.01
N LEU A 257 13.64 -25.54 -6.47
CA LEU A 257 14.70 -24.86 -7.23
C LEU A 257 15.63 -25.81 -8.00
N ARG A 258 15.67 -27.11 -7.66
CA ARG A 258 16.40 -28.12 -8.44
C ARG A 258 15.70 -28.51 -9.73
N THR A 259 14.40 -28.23 -9.85
CA THR A 259 13.58 -28.57 -11.01
C THR A 259 13.69 -27.55 -12.14
N ILE A 260 14.27 -26.39 -11.88
CA ILE A 260 14.41 -25.30 -12.85
C ILE A 260 15.86 -25.12 -13.33
N PRO A 261 16.07 -24.51 -14.50
CA PRO A 261 17.41 -24.18 -14.98
C PRO A 261 18.18 -23.30 -13.99
N GLN A 262 19.47 -23.61 -13.80
CA GLN A 262 20.33 -22.79 -12.95
C GLN A 262 20.37 -21.33 -13.42
N GLY A 263 20.20 -20.39 -12.49
CA GLY A 263 20.21 -18.96 -12.77
C GLY A 263 18.90 -18.40 -13.33
N MET A 264 17.85 -19.21 -13.48
CA MET A 264 16.51 -18.70 -13.81
C MET A 264 16.09 -17.64 -12.80
N PRO A 265 15.53 -16.48 -13.24
CA PRO A 265 15.00 -15.49 -12.31
C PRO A 265 13.86 -16.05 -11.47
N VAL A 266 13.86 -15.70 -10.19
CA VAL A 266 12.85 -16.11 -9.20
C VAL A 266 12.14 -14.89 -8.65
N MET A 267 10.81 -14.95 -8.54
CA MET A 267 9.98 -13.99 -7.80
C MET A 267 9.21 -14.72 -6.70
N MET A 268 9.21 -14.14 -5.51
CA MET A 268 8.61 -14.73 -4.33
C MET A 268 7.30 -14.05 -3.97
N PHE A 269 6.24 -14.82 -3.86
CA PHE A 269 4.99 -14.39 -3.23
C PHE A 269 4.93 -14.89 -1.80
N ASN A 270 4.73 -14.00 -0.86
CA ASN A 270 4.49 -14.28 0.54
C ASN A 270 3.57 -13.18 1.10
N HIS A 271 2.97 -13.39 2.26
CA HIS A 271 2.21 -12.30 2.89
C HIS A 271 3.12 -11.28 3.57
N ASP A 272 4.27 -11.70 4.10
CA ASP A 272 5.34 -10.82 4.58
C ASP A 272 6.66 -11.19 3.89
N ALA A 273 7.54 -10.23 3.63
CA ALA A 273 8.82 -10.51 2.97
C ALA A 273 9.62 -11.59 3.72
N ALA A 274 9.94 -12.67 3.03
CA ALA A 274 10.44 -13.91 3.64
C ALA A 274 11.83 -14.31 3.13
N GLU A 275 12.78 -13.39 3.15
CA GLU A 275 14.16 -13.60 2.66
C GLU A 275 14.82 -14.80 3.32
N SER A 276 14.51 -15.04 4.59
CA SER A 276 15.09 -16.15 5.37
C SER A 276 14.68 -17.54 4.87
N LEU A 277 13.67 -17.63 4.00
CA LEU A 277 13.23 -18.91 3.43
C LEU A 277 14.02 -19.30 2.18
N VAL A 278 14.69 -18.37 1.54
CA VAL A 278 15.32 -18.57 0.23
C VAL A 278 16.81 -18.87 0.38
N PRO A 279 17.36 -19.88 -0.36
CA PRO A 279 18.79 -20.12 -0.41
C PRO A 279 19.54 -18.92 -1.00
N GLU A 280 20.72 -18.60 -0.45
CA GLU A 280 21.56 -17.47 -0.89
C GLU A 280 21.97 -17.51 -2.39
N ASN A 281 22.00 -18.70 -2.97
CA ASN A 281 22.38 -18.90 -4.37
C ASN A 281 21.19 -18.80 -5.35
N ALA A 282 19.98 -18.59 -4.89
CA ALA A 282 18.82 -18.38 -5.74
C ALA A 282 18.86 -16.99 -6.42
N ASN A 283 18.52 -16.95 -7.71
CA ASN A 283 18.51 -15.69 -8.47
C ASN A 283 17.22 -14.89 -8.22
N VAL A 284 16.97 -14.50 -6.96
CA VAL A 284 15.78 -13.76 -6.59
C VAL A 284 15.83 -12.34 -7.16
N LYS A 285 14.73 -11.94 -7.83
CA LYS A 285 14.54 -10.62 -8.40
C LYS A 285 13.57 -9.77 -7.63
N ALA A 286 12.55 -10.40 -7.02
CA ALA A 286 11.57 -9.66 -6.22
C ALA A 286 10.99 -10.48 -5.08
N PHE A 287 10.63 -9.76 -4.00
CA PHE A 287 9.69 -10.18 -2.96
C PHE A 287 8.42 -9.35 -3.11
N ILE A 288 7.28 -10.02 -3.23
CA ILE A 288 5.98 -9.43 -3.50
C ILE A 288 5.05 -9.84 -2.36
N TYR A 289 4.58 -8.86 -1.57
CA TYR A 289 3.93 -9.12 -0.29
C TYR A 289 2.91 -8.05 0.10
N GLY A 290 2.21 -8.25 1.21
CA GLY A 290 1.26 -7.34 1.87
C GLY A 290 1.60 -7.11 3.32
N HIS A 291 0.66 -7.42 4.25
CA HIS A 291 0.83 -7.44 5.71
C HIS A 291 1.14 -6.09 6.36
N ARG A 292 1.96 -5.27 5.74
CA ARG A 292 2.40 -3.98 6.30
C ARG A 292 1.34 -2.91 6.15
N HIS A 293 0.38 -3.13 5.27
CA HIS A 293 -0.61 -2.14 4.87
C HIS A 293 0.05 -0.84 4.39
N ASP A 294 1.15 -0.97 3.65
CA ASP A 294 1.86 0.13 3.02
C ASP A 294 1.90 -0.09 1.51
N ASP A 295 1.97 0.98 0.72
CA ASP A 295 2.30 0.90 -0.70
C ASP A 295 3.75 1.31 -0.90
N LEU A 296 4.61 0.34 -1.16
CA LEU A 296 6.05 0.53 -1.23
C LEU A 296 6.65 -0.19 -2.43
N ARG A 297 7.57 0.48 -3.10
CA ARG A 297 8.60 -0.11 -3.95
C ARG A 297 9.97 0.30 -3.43
N SER A 298 10.79 -0.66 -3.07
CA SER A 298 12.18 -0.44 -2.66
C SER A 298 13.11 -1.41 -3.39
N VAL A 299 14.34 -1.01 -3.66
CA VAL A 299 15.34 -1.83 -4.34
C VAL A 299 16.60 -1.87 -3.50
N THR A 300 17.09 -3.07 -3.20
CA THR A 300 18.35 -3.25 -2.47
C THR A 300 19.58 -2.92 -3.33
N ASP A 301 20.72 -2.76 -2.69
CA ASP A 301 22.01 -2.57 -3.39
C ASP A 301 22.37 -3.76 -4.30
N SER A 302 21.85 -4.97 -4.00
CA SER A 302 21.99 -6.17 -4.83
C SER A 302 21.00 -6.24 -6.00
N GLY A 303 20.09 -5.29 -6.13
CA GLY A 303 19.09 -5.21 -7.21
C GLY A 303 17.83 -6.03 -6.98
N VAL A 304 17.60 -6.56 -5.78
CA VAL A 304 16.35 -7.23 -5.41
C VAL A 304 15.28 -6.18 -5.10
N THR A 305 14.11 -6.32 -5.73
CA THR A 305 12.99 -5.40 -5.55
C THR A 305 12.00 -5.93 -4.52
N TYR A 306 11.53 -5.06 -3.65
CA TYR A 306 10.48 -5.31 -2.66
C TYR A 306 9.23 -4.55 -3.06
N PHE A 307 8.12 -5.27 -3.18
CA PHE A 307 6.79 -4.68 -3.42
C PHE A 307 5.87 -5.04 -2.27
N CYS A 308 5.54 -4.05 -1.44
CA CYS A 308 4.36 -4.10 -0.60
C CYS A 308 3.23 -3.44 -1.34
N CYS A 309 2.07 -4.06 -1.40
CA CYS A 309 0.93 -3.54 -2.15
C CYS A 309 -0.32 -3.48 -1.27
N MET A 310 -1.19 -2.60 -1.71
CA MET A 310 -2.49 -2.35 -1.11
C MET A 310 -3.61 -3.17 -1.69
N SER A 311 -4.76 -3.01 -1.03
CA SER A 311 -6.05 -3.46 -1.52
C SER A 311 -6.66 -2.45 -2.49
N PRO A 312 -7.30 -2.89 -3.58
CA PRO A 312 -8.12 -2.01 -4.42
C PRO A 312 -9.39 -1.52 -3.72
N SER A 313 -9.76 -2.13 -2.59
CA SER A 313 -11.00 -1.88 -1.86
C SER A 313 -10.87 -0.90 -0.68
N LYS A 314 -9.64 -0.62 -0.22
CA LYS A 314 -9.36 0.26 0.93
C LYS A 314 -7.99 0.90 0.81
N ALA A 315 -7.76 1.96 1.56
CA ALA A 315 -6.46 2.61 1.67
C ALA A 315 -5.54 1.91 2.70
N SER A 316 -4.25 2.22 2.61
CA SER A 316 -3.19 1.71 3.48
C SER A 316 -3.00 2.50 4.77
N ASN A 317 -2.18 1.97 5.68
CA ASN A 317 -1.80 2.68 6.90
C ASN A 317 -0.83 3.84 6.64
N ASP A 318 -0.11 3.81 5.54
CA ASP A 318 0.68 4.95 5.05
C ASP A 318 -0.17 5.94 4.23
N HIS A 319 -1.50 5.78 4.27
CA HIS A 319 -2.48 6.54 3.50
C HIS A 319 -2.36 6.41 1.98
N ALA A 320 -1.60 5.44 1.46
CA ALA A 320 -1.57 5.19 0.03
C ALA A 320 -2.96 4.87 -0.52
N ALA A 321 -3.18 5.34 -1.72
CA ALA A 321 -4.46 5.25 -2.39
C ALA A 321 -4.85 3.81 -2.72
N SER A 322 -6.13 3.47 -2.58
CA SER A 322 -6.68 2.19 -2.98
C SER A 322 -6.40 1.89 -4.46
N ALA A 323 -5.62 0.87 -4.72
CA ALA A 323 -5.15 0.52 -6.06
C ALA A 323 -4.82 -0.97 -6.18
N LEU A 324 -4.68 -1.43 -7.41
CA LEU A 324 -3.92 -2.64 -7.72
C LEU A 324 -2.58 -2.22 -8.37
N ARG A 325 -1.58 -3.06 -8.26
CA ARG A 325 -0.29 -2.88 -8.93
C ARG A 325 -0.18 -3.85 -10.10
N GLU A 326 -0.06 -3.34 -11.31
CA GLU A 326 0.40 -4.10 -12.44
C GLU A 326 1.92 -4.22 -12.39
N ILE A 327 2.44 -5.44 -12.53
CA ILE A 327 3.87 -5.73 -12.58
C ILE A 327 4.16 -6.38 -13.92
N THR A 328 5.00 -5.71 -14.72
CA THR A 328 5.51 -6.22 -16.00
C THR A 328 6.95 -6.63 -15.83
N PHE A 329 7.32 -7.79 -16.37
CA PHE A 329 8.65 -8.37 -16.22
C PHE A 329 9.11 -9.05 -17.52
N ASN A 330 10.41 -9.20 -17.67
CA ASN A 330 11.00 -9.94 -18.79
C ASN A 330 11.74 -11.19 -18.31
N ARG A 331 12.25 -11.98 -19.27
CA ARG A 331 13.01 -13.22 -19.01
C ARG A 331 14.31 -13.02 -18.22
N GLN A 332 14.81 -11.79 -18.09
CA GLN A 332 15.95 -11.43 -17.28
C GLN A 332 15.54 -11.08 -15.84
N GLY A 333 14.22 -10.97 -15.58
CA GLY A 333 13.67 -10.55 -14.30
C GLY A 333 13.74 -9.03 -14.07
N GLU A 334 13.89 -8.23 -15.14
CA GLU A 334 13.75 -6.77 -15.06
C GLU A 334 12.28 -6.41 -14.91
N ILE A 335 11.99 -5.49 -14.00
CA ILE A 335 10.62 -5.21 -13.54
C ILE A 335 10.29 -3.74 -13.75
N THR A 336 9.10 -3.49 -14.31
CA THR A 336 8.44 -2.19 -14.30
C THR A 336 7.03 -2.34 -13.73
N THR A 337 6.51 -1.27 -13.10
CA THR A 337 5.18 -1.33 -12.49
C THR A 337 4.33 -0.12 -12.83
N ARG A 338 3.00 -0.31 -12.70
CA ARG A 338 1.99 0.72 -12.84
C ARG A 338 0.91 0.55 -11.78
N MET A 339 0.37 1.66 -11.30
CA MET A 339 -0.71 1.66 -10.31
C MET A 339 -2.03 1.95 -10.99
N HIS A 340 -3.05 1.13 -10.72
CA HIS A 340 -4.41 1.32 -11.19
C HIS A 340 -5.33 1.63 -10.01
N TYR A 341 -5.82 2.89 -9.94
CA TYR A 341 -6.61 3.40 -8.82
C TYR A 341 -8.07 2.98 -8.99
N ALA A 342 -8.41 1.82 -8.45
CA ALA A 342 -9.67 1.11 -8.66
C ALA A 342 -10.96 1.94 -8.52
N PRO A 343 -11.07 2.92 -7.59
CA PRO A 343 -12.31 3.72 -7.47
C PRO A 343 -12.56 4.69 -8.62
N ILE A 344 -11.56 5.03 -9.45
CA ILE A 344 -11.71 6.03 -10.50
C ILE A 344 -12.19 5.39 -11.80
N SER A 345 -13.33 5.82 -12.31
CA SER A 345 -13.80 5.42 -13.62
C SER A 345 -14.32 6.60 -14.43
N ASN A 346 -14.05 6.57 -15.74
CA ASN A 346 -14.57 7.53 -16.71
C ASN A 346 -14.37 9.00 -16.30
N HIS A 347 -13.18 9.34 -15.78
CA HIS A 347 -12.93 10.59 -15.11
C HIS A 347 -12.26 11.61 -16.04
N ILE A 348 -12.95 12.73 -16.31
CA ILE A 348 -12.41 13.88 -17.03
C ILE A 348 -12.71 15.17 -16.26
N VAL A 349 -11.64 15.87 -15.87
CA VAL A 349 -11.72 17.26 -15.32
C VAL A 349 -10.59 18.08 -15.94
N ALA A 350 -10.94 19.24 -16.50
CA ALA A 350 -9.95 20.05 -17.21
C ALA A 350 -10.02 21.53 -16.78
N HIS A 351 -8.84 22.16 -16.82
CA HIS A 351 -8.64 23.58 -16.56
C HIS A 351 -7.95 24.25 -17.73
N GLU A 352 -8.38 25.44 -18.06
CA GLU A 352 -7.68 26.29 -19.04
C GLU A 352 -7.08 27.49 -18.32
N VAL A 353 -5.84 27.80 -18.62
CA VAL A 353 -5.16 29.00 -18.17
C VAL A 353 -4.16 29.46 -19.24
N ASN A 354 -4.27 30.73 -19.65
CA ASN A 354 -3.37 31.38 -20.62
C ASN A 354 -3.22 30.59 -21.95
N GLY A 355 -4.32 30.01 -22.45
CA GLY A 355 -4.33 29.22 -23.70
C GLY A 355 -3.78 27.80 -23.56
N ILE A 356 -3.60 27.31 -22.35
CA ILE A 356 -3.18 25.93 -22.09
C ILE A 356 -4.31 25.22 -21.35
N VAL A 357 -4.85 24.15 -21.96
CA VAL A 357 -5.79 23.24 -21.30
C VAL A 357 -5.02 22.05 -20.75
N ARG A 358 -5.17 21.78 -19.45
CA ARG A 358 -4.72 20.53 -18.82
C ARG A 358 -5.93 19.78 -18.29
N ALA A 359 -5.98 18.50 -18.61
CA ALA A 359 -7.06 17.62 -18.21
C ALA A 359 -6.51 16.40 -17.45
N VAL A 360 -7.15 16.08 -16.34
CA VAL A 360 -7.14 14.72 -15.80
C VAL A 360 -8.01 13.90 -16.74
N VAL A 361 -7.48 12.83 -17.32
CA VAL A 361 -8.23 11.86 -18.12
C VAL A 361 -7.79 10.49 -17.65
N TYR A 362 -8.68 9.77 -16.96
CA TYR A 362 -8.30 8.52 -16.33
C TYR A 362 -9.49 7.55 -16.17
N ASP A 363 -9.20 6.28 -16.37
CA ASP A 363 -10.03 5.14 -15.96
C ASP A 363 -9.12 4.05 -15.40
N ALA A 364 -9.55 3.37 -14.33
CA ALA A 364 -8.73 2.33 -13.68
C ALA A 364 -8.61 1.04 -14.50
N ALA A 365 -9.59 0.75 -15.36
CA ALA A 365 -9.63 -0.48 -16.12
C ALA A 365 -9.14 -0.28 -17.57
N SER A 366 -9.28 0.92 -18.14
CA SER A 366 -9.00 1.20 -19.55
C SER A 366 -8.09 2.42 -19.70
N GLU A 367 -7.17 2.38 -20.66
CA GLU A 367 -6.22 3.48 -20.85
C GLU A 367 -6.69 4.48 -21.89
N PRO A 368 -6.54 5.81 -21.63
CA PRO A 368 -6.84 6.80 -22.64
C PRO A 368 -5.78 6.76 -23.76
N VAL A 369 -6.22 6.47 -24.98
CA VAL A 369 -5.35 6.42 -26.18
C VAL A 369 -5.36 7.72 -26.95
N LYS A 370 -6.40 8.55 -26.76
CA LYS A 370 -6.55 9.83 -27.45
C LYS A 370 -7.39 10.80 -26.59
N ALA A 371 -6.96 12.06 -26.56
CA ALA A 371 -7.78 13.12 -25.96
C ALA A 371 -7.77 14.38 -26.85
N GLU A 372 -8.90 15.10 -26.88
CA GLU A 372 -9.11 16.31 -27.69
C GLU A 372 -9.90 17.36 -26.91
N VAL A 373 -9.51 18.61 -27.04
CA VAL A 373 -10.34 19.75 -26.63
C VAL A 373 -11.28 20.11 -27.78
N ILE A 374 -12.58 20.22 -27.50
CA ILE A 374 -13.60 20.63 -28.45
C ILE A 374 -14.08 22.03 -28.06
N LEU A 375 -13.69 23.00 -28.86
CA LEU A 375 -14.04 24.42 -28.69
C LEU A 375 -15.46 24.71 -29.18
N GLN A 376 -15.98 25.89 -28.87
CA GLN A 376 -17.22 26.41 -29.45
C GLN A 376 -17.13 26.41 -30.96
N GLY A 377 -18.18 25.97 -31.66
CA GLY A 377 -18.17 25.77 -33.13
C GLY A 377 -17.62 24.43 -33.58
N GLY A 378 -17.26 23.52 -32.67
CA GLY A 378 -16.84 22.15 -32.97
C GLY A 378 -15.37 21.95 -33.37
N ARG A 379 -14.57 23.02 -33.32
CA ARG A 379 -13.13 22.93 -33.62
C ARG A 379 -12.45 22.04 -32.56
N LYS A 380 -11.66 21.09 -33.02
CA LYS A 380 -10.91 20.16 -32.18
C LYS A 380 -9.45 20.53 -32.10
N VAL A 381 -8.86 20.40 -30.93
CA VAL A 381 -7.42 20.56 -30.64
C VAL A 381 -6.95 19.29 -29.92
N ALA A 382 -6.01 18.58 -30.55
CA ALA A 382 -5.46 17.36 -29.99
C ALA A 382 -4.67 17.67 -28.70
N MET A 383 -4.77 16.79 -27.72
CA MET A 383 -4.01 16.83 -26.48
C MET A 383 -2.84 15.84 -26.55
N ARG A 384 -1.74 16.14 -25.86
CA ARG A 384 -0.63 15.23 -25.61
C ARG A 384 -0.65 14.78 -24.14
N GLN A 385 -0.29 13.56 -23.91
CA GLN A 385 -0.14 13.02 -22.54
C GLN A 385 1.15 13.57 -21.91
N LEU A 386 1.06 13.98 -20.64
CA LEU A 386 2.19 14.44 -19.83
C LEU A 386 2.65 13.36 -18.84
N ASN A 387 1.72 12.67 -18.22
CA ASN A 387 1.92 11.52 -17.34
C ASN A 387 0.71 10.57 -17.49
N ASP A 388 0.61 9.53 -16.69
CA ASP A 388 -0.46 8.52 -16.75
C ASP A 388 -1.88 9.09 -16.58
N MET A 389 -2.04 10.27 -15.98
CA MET A 389 -3.34 10.88 -15.69
C MET A 389 -3.57 12.20 -16.43
N ILE A 390 -2.53 12.92 -16.85
CA ILE A 390 -2.63 14.30 -17.30
C ILE A 390 -2.35 14.45 -18.79
N TRP A 391 -3.27 15.13 -19.46
CA TRP A 391 -3.19 15.50 -20.86
C TRP A 391 -3.18 17.02 -21.04
N GLU A 392 -2.44 17.54 -22.02
CA GLU A 392 -2.27 18.97 -22.29
C GLU A 392 -2.53 19.32 -23.73
N ALA A 393 -3.23 20.43 -23.97
CA ALA A 393 -3.33 21.06 -25.28
C ALA A 393 -2.98 22.55 -25.18
N ARG A 394 -2.29 23.06 -26.19
CA ARG A 394 -2.11 24.50 -26.39
C ARG A 394 -3.16 25.00 -27.38
N LEU A 395 -3.99 25.93 -26.93
CA LEU A 395 -5.02 26.54 -27.76
C LEU A 395 -4.42 27.64 -28.63
N PRO A 396 -5.06 27.96 -29.81
CA PRO A 396 -4.64 29.06 -30.67
C PRO A 396 -4.68 30.43 -29.96
N GLN A 397 -5.61 30.57 -28.99
CA GLN A 397 -5.72 31.74 -28.12
C GLN A 397 -6.32 31.32 -26.79
N ALA A 398 -6.07 32.11 -25.74
CA ALA A 398 -6.69 31.88 -24.42
C ALA A 398 -8.22 32.05 -24.52
N MET A 399 -8.94 31.30 -23.70
CA MET A 399 -10.40 31.43 -23.60
C MET A 399 -10.79 32.66 -22.78
N ALA A 400 -11.94 33.24 -23.08
CA ALA A 400 -12.55 34.23 -22.22
C ALA A 400 -12.99 33.59 -20.89
N PRO A 401 -12.96 34.34 -19.77
CA PRO A 401 -13.42 33.82 -18.49
C PRO A 401 -14.84 33.23 -18.59
N GLU A 402 -15.07 32.11 -17.88
CA GLU A 402 -16.33 31.36 -17.89
C GLU A 402 -16.75 30.73 -19.24
N SER A 403 -15.84 30.71 -20.21
CA SER A 403 -16.09 29.98 -21.46
C SER A 403 -16.34 28.50 -21.19
N VAL A 404 -17.27 27.95 -21.99
CA VAL A 404 -17.61 26.52 -21.94
C VAL A 404 -16.92 25.81 -23.09
N TYR A 405 -16.28 24.70 -22.79
CA TYR A 405 -15.64 23.81 -23.76
C TYR A 405 -15.90 22.34 -23.39
N LYS A 406 -15.49 21.43 -24.23
CA LYS A 406 -15.58 20.00 -23.95
C LYS A 406 -14.19 19.37 -24.06
N VAL A 407 -13.96 18.34 -23.28
CA VAL A 407 -12.83 17.41 -23.47
C VAL A 407 -13.40 16.05 -23.84
N SER A 408 -12.86 15.46 -24.88
CA SER A 408 -13.24 14.13 -25.37
C SER A 408 -12.03 13.22 -25.20
N ALA A 409 -12.23 12.03 -24.66
CA ALA A 409 -11.23 10.98 -24.59
C ALA A 409 -11.74 9.68 -25.20
N GLU A 410 -10.86 8.92 -25.81
CA GLU A 410 -11.08 7.58 -26.36
C GLU A 410 -10.12 6.63 -25.66
N PHE A 411 -10.61 5.46 -25.23
CA PHE A 411 -9.91 4.51 -24.41
C PHE A 411 -9.61 3.20 -25.18
N THR A 412 -8.76 2.33 -24.61
CA THR A 412 -8.32 1.07 -25.24
C THR A 412 -9.45 0.08 -25.50
N ASP A 413 -10.52 0.11 -24.71
CA ASP A 413 -11.74 -0.68 -24.90
C ASP A 413 -12.66 -0.13 -26.02
N GLY A 414 -12.29 0.99 -26.65
CA GLY A 414 -13.09 1.68 -27.66
C GLY A 414 -14.14 2.62 -27.09
N GLU A 415 -14.28 2.72 -25.78
CA GLU A 415 -15.22 3.66 -25.15
C GLU A 415 -14.78 5.10 -25.40
N ARG A 416 -15.76 5.98 -25.61
CA ARG A 416 -15.53 7.40 -25.83
C ARG A 416 -16.33 8.25 -24.87
N ILE A 417 -15.61 9.06 -24.09
CA ILE A 417 -16.21 9.93 -23.09
C ILE A 417 -16.08 11.38 -23.52
N ILE A 418 -17.11 12.18 -23.28
CA ILE A 418 -17.10 13.61 -23.52
C ILE A 418 -17.61 14.32 -22.26
N ALA A 419 -16.75 15.14 -21.66
CA ALA A 419 -17.08 15.95 -20.50
C ALA A 419 -17.17 17.43 -20.87
N ARG A 420 -18.20 18.10 -20.34
CA ARG A 420 -18.34 19.56 -20.44
C ARG A 420 -17.56 20.21 -19.32
N GLN A 421 -16.74 21.19 -19.68
CA GLN A 421 -15.91 21.96 -18.75
C GLN A 421 -16.25 23.45 -18.86
N GLN A 422 -16.02 24.17 -17.77
CA GLN A 422 -16.12 25.61 -17.72
C GLN A 422 -14.81 26.17 -17.22
N GLN A 423 -14.34 27.26 -17.82
CA GLN A 423 -13.15 27.95 -17.32
C GLN A 423 -13.45 28.55 -15.94
N GLU A 424 -12.58 28.35 -14.98
CA GLU A 424 -12.71 28.86 -13.62
C GLU A 424 -12.08 30.25 -13.48
N ARG A 425 -12.78 31.13 -12.73
CA ARG A 425 -12.22 32.43 -12.35
C ARG A 425 -11.13 32.24 -11.30
N GLY A 426 -10.14 33.14 -11.35
CA GLY A 426 -9.11 33.22 -10.32
C GLY A 426 -7.90 32.31 -10.53
N LEU A 427 -7.94 31.30 -11.41
CA LEU A 427 -6.79 30.49 -11.74
C LEU A 427 -5.72 31.36 -12.43
N LYS A 428 -4.56 31.55 -11.78
CA LYS A 428 -3.44 32.35 -12.27
C LYS A 428 -2.49 31.52 -13.12
N TRP A 429 -2.12 30.36 -12.60
CA TRP A 429 -1.34 29.36 -13.32
C TRP A 429 -1.57 27.95 -12.73
N MET A 430 -1.30 26.96 -13.57
CA MET A 430 -1.28 25.54 -13.21
C MET A 430 -0.03 24.91 -13.81
N ARG A 431 0.65 24.08 -13.04
CA ARG A 431 1.86 23.35 -13.47
C ARG A 431 1.71 21.88 -13.13
N THR A 432 1.93 20.99 -14.11
CA THR A 432 2.03 19.55 -13.89
C THR A 432 3.48 19.17 -13.65
N LEU A 433 3.74 18.42 -12.58
CA LEU A 433 5.02 17.79 -12.27
C LEU A 433 5.16 16.46 -13.04
N PRO A 434 6.37 15.93 -13.26
CA PRO A 434 6.55 14.64 -13.90
C PRO A 434 6.09 13.44 -13.06
N CYS A 435 5.81 13.64 -11.79
CA CYS A 435 5.41 12.65 -10.80
C CYS A 435 4.15 13.07 -10.06
N LYS A 436 3.56 12.15 -9.31
CA LYS A 436 2.41 12.42 -8.44
C LYS A 436 2.84 13.23 -7.22
N THR A 437 1.92 13.93 -6.58
CA THR A 437 2.12 14.53 -5.26
C THR A 437 1.27 13.81 -4.23
N TYR A 438 1.69 13.93 -2.97
CA TYR A 438 1.01 13.23 -1.89
C TYR A 438 0.66 14.20 -0.75
N PHE A 439 1.08 13.93 0.47
CA PHE A 439 0.80 14.80 1.62
C PHE A 439 1.84 15.92 1.82
N CYS A 440 2.76 16.10 0.93
CA CYS A 440 3.74 17.18 1.02
C CYS A 440 3.06 18.54 0.92
N ASN A 441 3.09 19.30 2.00
CA ASN A 441 2.56 20.65 2.05
C ASN A 441 3.45 21.60 1.26
N PRO A 442 2.91 22.44 0.37
CA PRO A 442 3.69 23.47 -0.31
C PRO A 442 4.32 24.45 0.71
N ILE A 443 5.57 24.81 0.49
CA ILE A 443 6.29 25.80 1.30
C ILE A 443 6.75 26.94 0.38
N ALA A 444 6.58 28.19 0.79
CA ALA A 444 7.08 29.33 0.02
C ALA A 444 8.18 30.08 0.78
N SER A 445 9.22 30.49 0.05
CA SER A 445 10.25 31.41 0.53
C SER A 445 10.74 32.28 -0.61
N GLY A 446 10.66 33.59 -0.45
CA GLY A 446 11.03 34.55 -1.48
C GLY A 446 10.23 34.32 -2.77
N LYS A 447 10.96 34.09 -3.87
CA LYS A 447 10.34 33.85 -5.20
C LYS A 447 9.98 32.38 -5.48
N TYR A 448 10.27 31.48 -4.54
CA TYR A 448 10.11 30.03 -4.74
C TYR A 448 8.95 29.45 -3.97
N LEU A 449 8.28 28.50 -4.60
CA LEU A 449 7.34 27.56 -4.02
C LEU A 449 7.96 26.17 -4.11
N TYR A 450 8.15 25.50 -2.98
CA TYR A 450 8.73 24.16 -2.90
C TYR A 450 7.64 23.12 -2.72
N VAL A 451 7.73 22.04 -3.49
CA VAL A 451 6.87 20.86 -3.42
C VAL A 451 7.70 19.61 -3.64
N ALA A 452 7.26 18.48 -3.12
CA ALA A 452 7.90 17.19 -3.37
C ALA A 452 6.97 16.25 -4.11
N GLY A 453 7.59 15.36 -4.87
CA GLY A 453 6.88 14.36 -5.66
C GLY A 453 7.21 12.93 -5.27
N MET A 454 6.28 12.03 -5.60
CA MET A 454 6.43 10.60 -5.42
C MET A 454 6.25 9.86 -6.74
N ASP A 455 6.99 8.76 -6.88
CA ASP A 455 6.82 7.75 -7.90
C ASP A 455 6.89 6.35 -7.26
N ASN A 456 5.74 5.87 -6.77
CA ASN A 456 5.62 4.52 -6.19
C ASN A 456 5.68 3.42 -7.24
N GLU A 457 5.66 3.78 -8.52
CA GLU A 457 5.69 2.82 -9.61
C GLU A 457 7.13 2.37 -9.89
N ASN A 458 7.98 3.30 -10.26
CA ASN A 458 9.33 2.97 -10.72
C ASN A 458 10.46 3.75 -10.03
N ALA A 459 10.14 4.69 -9.15
CA ALA A 459 11.07 5.57 -8.43
C ALA A 459 12.01 6.38 -9.36
N ARG A 460 11.52 6.75 -10.56
CA ARG A 460 12.33 7.47 -11.57
C ARG A 460 12.24 8.97 -11.46
N ASP A 461 11.06 9.48 -11.09
CA ASP A 461 10.71 10.90 -11.12
C ASP A 461 10.55 11.51 -9.71
N CYS A 462 11.16 10.89 -8.70
CA CYS A 462 11.13 11.37 -7.32
C CYS A 462 12.05 12.58 -7.15
N ALA A 463 11.49 13.71 -6.73
CA ALA A 463 12.29 14.93 -6.57
C ALA A 463 11.63 15.96 -5.64
N VAL A 464 12.45 16.89 -5.15
CA VAL A 464 11.99 18.19 -4.64
C VAL A 464 12.07 19.20 -5.77
N PHE A 465 10.99 19.95 -5.96
CA PHE A 465 10.86 20.96 -7.01
C PHE A 465 10.75 22.35 -6.41
N ALA A 466 11.43 23.34 -7.01
CA ALA A 466 11.19 24.75 -6.75
C ALA A 466 10.52 25.38 -7.97
N LEU A 467 9.33 25.93 -7.75
CA LEU A 467 8.58 26.67 -8.75
C LEU A 467 8.62 28.17 -8.45
N ASN A 468 8.63 28.97 -9.48
CA ASN A 468 8.45 30.41 -9.32
C ASN A 468 7.01 30.70 -8.88
N VAL A 469 6.82 31.39 -7.76
CA VAL A 469 5.49 31.68 -7.17
C VAL A 469 4.56 32.46 -8.11
N GLN A 470 5.10 33.31 -8.99
CA GLN A 470 4.30 34.14 -9.89
C GLN A 470 3.90 33.42 -11.20
N SER A 471 4.78 32.56 -11.71
CA SER A 471 4.60 31.97 -13.04
C SER A 471 4.38 30.46 -13.03
N GLY A 472 4.60 29.78 -11.91
CA GLY A 472 4.59 28.33 -11.81
C GLY A 472 5.68 27.64 -12.64
N LYS A 473 6.69 28.38 -13.13
CA LYS A 473 7.83 27.79 -13.84
C LYS A 473 8.69 27.01 -12.87
N ILE A 474 9.03 25.77 -13.22
CA ILE A 474 10.02 25.00 -12.46
C ILE A 474 11.39 25.65 -12.71
N GLU A 475 12.01 26.19 -11.67
CA GLU A 475 13.31 26.83 -11.74
C GLU A 475 14.45 25.83 -11.51
N TRP A 476 14.22 24.88 -10.59
CA TRP A 476 15.11 23.75 -10.37
C TRP A 476 14.36 22.53 -9.82
N SER A 477 14.96 21.36 -9.97
CA SER A 477 14.53 20.12 -9.32
C SER A 477 15.74 19.39 -8.76
N CYS A 478 15.59 18.80 -7.58
CA CYS A 478 16.58 17.97 -6.91
C CYS A 478 16.07 16.54 -6.86
N ALA A 479 16.65 15.65 -7.68
CA ALA A 479 16.30 14.23 -7.69
C ALA A 479 16.70 13.56 -6.36
N VAL A 480 15.84 12.68 -5.87
CA VAL A 480 16.07 11.83 -4.68
C VAL A 480 15.94 10.36 -5.08
N LYS A 481 16.36 9.45 -4.21
CA LYS A 481 16.43 8.02 -4.57
C LYS A 481 15.05 7.34 -4.69
N ASN A 482 14.09 7.79 -3.90
CA ASN A 482 12.74 7.20 -3.86
C ASN A 482 11.68 8.26 -3.49
N SER A 483 10.43 7.87 -3.40
CA SER A 483 9.27 8.71 -3.14
C SER A 483 9.38 9.52 -1.84
N ILE A 484 9.00 10.80 -1.90
CA ILE A 484 8.77 11.63 -0.72
C ILE A 484 7.27 11.66 -0.46
N LYS A 485 6.83 11.07 0.64
CA LYS A 485 5.40 10.98 1.01
C LYS A 485 4.98 11.94 2.12
N GLY A 486 5.93 12.54 2.83
CA GLY A 486 5.70 13.45 3.95
C GLY A 486 6.07 14.90 3.67
N ASP A 487 5.92 15.73 4.69
CA ASP A 487 6.24 17.15 4.62
C ASP A 487 7.73 17.41 4.46
N LEU A 488 8.04 18.46 3.73
CA LEU A 488 9.35 19.13 3.75
C LEU A 488 9.45 20.03 4.99
N ALA A 489 10.68 20.29 5.45
CA ALA A 489 10.98 21.37 6.38
C ALA A 489 11.90 22.39 5.73
N LEU A 490 11.71 23.66 6.05
CA LEU A 490 12.59 24.76 5.60
C LEU A 490 13.12 25.51 6.82
N MET A 491 14.45 25.56 6.95
CA MET A 491 15.12 26.31 8.03
C MET A 491 16.42 26.89 7.49
N ASP A 492 16.65 28.18 7.73
CA ASP A 492 17.89 28.92 7.38
C ASP A 492 18.33 28.75 5.92
N GLY A 493 17.36 28.72 4.97
CA GLY A 493 17.64 28.60 3.53
C GLY A 493 17.99 27.16 3.09
N VAL A 494 17.73 26.17 3.94
CA VAL A 494 17.93 24.75 3.64
C VAL A 494 16.59 24.02 3.73
N ILE A 495 16.29 23.22 2.70
CA ILE A 495 15.13 22.31 2.65
C ILE A 495 15.59 20.95 3.15
N TYR A 496 14.83 20.37 4.06
CA TYR A 496 15.03 19.00 4.54
C TYR A 496 13.89 18.13 4.05
N ALA A 497 14.24 16.98 3.48
CA ALA A 497 13.31 16.01 2.91
C ALA A 497 13.67 14.59 3.34
N GLY A 498 12.68 13.70 3.48
CA GLY A 498 12.88 12.27 3.72
C GLY A 498 12.24 11.44 2.63
N ASP A 499 12.93 10.44 2.09
CA ASP A 499 12.35 9.48 1.17
C ASP A 499 11.97 8.16 1.88
N VAL A 500 11.13 7.35 1.23
CA VAL A 500 10.60 6.10 1.81
C VAL A 500 11.68 5.05 2.12
N ASP A 501 12.88 5.18 1.56
CA ASP A 501 14.05 4.31 1.84
C ASP A 501 14.92 4.81 3.00
N TYR A 502 14.38 5.69 3.87
CA TYR A 502 15.07 6.24 5.04
C TYR A 502 16.28 7.15 4.71
N ASN A 503 16.33 7.77 3.53
CA ASN A 503 17.31 8.79 3.27
C ASN A 503 16.76 10.17 3.64
N VAL A 504 17.53 10.93 4.41
CA VAL A 504 17.26 12.33 4.73
C VAL A 504 18.23 13.19 3.93
N TYR A 505 17.70 14.23 3.32
CA TYR A 505 18.44 15.16 2.47
C TYR A 505 18.37 16.57 3.05
N ALA A 506 19.49 17.30 3.02
CA ALA A 506 19.54 18.75 3.16
C ALA A 506 19.86 19.35 1.80
N ILE A 507 18.98 20.20 1.31
CA ILE A 507 18.99 20.74 -0.05
C ILE A 507 19.04 22.26 0.05
N ASN A 508 19.98 22.90 -0.65
CA ASN A 508 20.05 24.35 -0.73
C ASN A 508 18.78 24.89 -1.41
N ALA A 509 18.05 25.76 -0.73
CA ALA A 509 16.75 26.26 -1.19
C ALA A 509 16.86 27.19 -2.42
N GLU A 510 18.01 27.79 -2.68
CA GLU A 510 18.20 28.70 -3.82
C GLU A 510 18.51 27.97 -5.13
N ASP A 511 19.32 26.89 -5.09
CA ASP A 511 19.83 26.24 -6.30
C ASP A 511 19.56 24.73 -6.39
N GLY A 512 18.92 24.13 -5.38
CA GLY A 512 18.54 22.72 -5.36
C GLY A 512 19.70 21.74 -5.15
N LYS A 513 20.91 22.22 -4.81
CA LYS A 513 22.04 21.31 -4.57
C LYS A 513 21.92 20.61 -3.23
N ILE A 514 22.21 19.32 -3.21
CA ILE A 514 22.30 18.56 -1.97
C ILE A 514 23.55 19.02 -1.20
N ILE A 515 23.33 19.48 0.02
CA ILE A 515 24.39 19.88 0.97
C ILE A 515 24.93 18.61 1.65
N TRP A 516 24.03 17.81 2.16
CA TRP A 516 24.32 16.47 2.69
C TRP A 516 23.13 15.54 2.49
N SER A 517 23.40 14.26 2.48
CA SER A 517 22.37 13.21 2.57
C SER A 517 22.82 12.12 3.51
N LYS A 518 21.88 11.50 4.23
CA LYS A 518 22.14 10.47 5.22
C LYS A 518 21.04 9.46 5.26
N SER A 519 21.39 8.18 5.22
CA SER A 519 20.47 7.12 5.57
C SER A 519 20.33 7.07 7.08
N VAL A 520 19.11 7.29 7.59
CA VAL A 520 18.80 7.14 9.00
C VAL A 520 18.45 5.70 9.32
N ASN A 521 18.32 5.39 10.61
CA ASN A 521 18.21 4.03 11.08
C ASN A 521 17.03 3.29 10.42
N LYS A 522 17.34 2.28 9.60
CA LYS A 522 16.32 1.40 9.02
C LYS A 522 15.71 0.57 10.13
N THR A 523 14.41 0.72 10.32
CA THR A 523 13.64 -0.23 11.13
C THR A 523 13.42 -1.52 10.35
N PHE A 524 12.86 -2.52 11.00
CA PHE A 524 12.39 -3.75 10.35
C PHE A 524 11.36 -3.49 9.24
N TYR A 525 10.77 -2.30 9.21
CA TYR A 525 9.78 -1.88 8.22
C TYR A 525 10.40 -0.85 7.28
N PRO A 526 10.41 -1.10 5.98
CA PRO A 526 11.18 -0.31 5.03
C PRO A 526 10.48 0.96 4.54
N SER A 527 9.49 1.50 5.27
CA SER A 527 8.73 2.66 4.82
C SER A 527 8.90 3.86 5.74
N PHE A 528 9.54 4.90 5.26
CA PHE A 528 9.65 6.20 5.90
C PHE A 528 8.66 7.17 5.24
N THR A 529 7.51 7.33 5.86
CA THR A 529 6.39 8.10 5.29
C THR A 529 6.03 9.36 6.08
N GLU A 530 6.66 9.56 7.22
CA GLU A 530 6.49 10.77 8.03
C GLU A 530 7.12 12.01 7.39
N GLY A 531 6.58 13.17 7.76
CA GLY A 531 7.17 14.46 7.39
C GLY A 531 8.41 14.77 8.23
N ILE A 532 9.34 15.50 7.63
CA ILE A 532 10.51 16.05 8.33
C ILE A 532 10.11 17.29 9.13
N HIS A 533 10.63 17.40 10.35
CA HIS A 533 10.54 18.61 11.17
C HIS A 533 11.93 19.15 11.46
N ALA A 534 12.12 20.46 11.31
CA ALA A 534 13.40 21.10 11.57
C ALA A 534 13.21 22.33 12.46
N GLU A 535 13.95 22.40 13.56
CA GLU A 535 13.89 23.50 14.51
C GLU A 535 15.18 23.60 15.32
N ASN A 536 15.61 24.83 15.63
CA ASN A 536 16.75 25.11 16.52
C ASN A 536 18.03 24.35 16.13
N GLY A 537 18.37 24.32 14.83
CA GLY A 537 19.56 23.65 14.32
C GLY A 537 19.50 22.12 14.33
N ARG A 538 18.33 21.53 14.54
CA ARG A 538 18.08 20.08 14.50
C ARG A 538 17.08 19.71 13.42
N VAL A 539 17.28 18.55 12.86
CA VAL A 539 16.33 17.87 11.94
C VAL A 539 15.85 16.59 12.61
N PHE A 540 14.55 16.48 12.80
CA PHE A 540 13.91 15.31 13.41
C PHE A 540 13.36 14.42 12.32
N ALA A 541 13.77 13.17 12.34
CA ALA A 541 13.39 12.16 11.35
C ALA A 541 13.08 10.82 12.03
N GLY A 542 12.16 10.07 11.45
CA GLY A 542 11.72 8.78 11.97
C GLY A 542 10.56 8.87 12.94
N CYS A 543 10.06 7.70 13.33
CA CYS A 543 8.98 7.54 14.28
C CYS A 543 9.44 6.77 15.52
N ALA A 544 8.50 6.39 16.37
CA ALA A 544 8.71 5.81 17.68
C ALA A 544 9.81 4.73 17.80
N GLY A 545 10.09 3.95 16.77
CA GLY A 545 11.15 2.91 16.83
C GLY A 545 12.49 3.31 16.21
N SER A 546 12.51 4.41 15.45
CA SER A 546 13.67 4.86 14.67
C SER A 546 13.92 6.36 14.77
N LEU A 547 13.20 7.05 15.66
CA LEU A 547 13.28 8.50 15.82
C LEU A 547 14.69 8.95 16.15
N CYS A 548 15.20 9.94 15.41
CA CYS A 548 16.50 10.53 15.63
C CYS A 548 16.46 12.05 15.43
N ALA A 549 17.45 12.73 15.99
CA ALA A 549 17.78 14.11 15.65
C ALA A 549 19.14 14.15 14.97
N LEU A 550 19.19 14.90 13.87
CA LEU A 550 20.41 15.18 13.12
C LEU A 550 20.80 16.66 13.31
N ASP A 551 22.09 16.93 13.30
CA ASP A 551 22.59 18.31 13.18
C ASP A 551 22.19 18.85 11.79
N ALA A 552 21.49 19.96 11.77
CA ALA A 552 20.92 20.52 10.53
C ALA A 552 21.98 20.90 9.51
N ARG A 553 23.15 21.32 9.94
CA ARG A 553 24.23 21.77 9.08
C ARG A 553 25.09 20.64 8.52
N THR A 554 25.31 19.57 9.32
CA THR A 554 26.26 18.49 8.97
C THR A 554 25.60 17.17 8.66
N GLY A 555 24.35 16.93 9.08
CA GLY A 555 23.66 15.65 9.01
C GLY A 555 24.15 14.63 10.04
N GLU A 556 25.05 15.01 10.97
CA GLU A 556 25.51 14.11 12.04
C GLU A 556 24.38 13.77 12.99
N THR A 557 24.32 12.52 13.43
CA THR A 557 23.33 12.09 14.41
C THR A 557 23.67 12.64 15.78
N LEU A 558 22.81 13.49 16.31
CA LEU A 558 22.93 14.04 17.66
C LEU A 558 22.46 13.05 18.69
N TRP A 559 21.33 12.39 18.45
CA TRP A 559 20.81 11.30 19.26
C TRP A 559 19.89 10.40 18.43
N THR A 560 19.76 9.14 18.85
CA THR A 560 18.80 8.17 18.34
C THR A 560 18.01 7.61 19.51
N ASN A 561 16.71 7.54 19.38
CA ASN A 561 15.87 6.94 20.38
C ASN A 561 15.96 5.41 20.33
N SER A 562 16.23 4.80 21.49
CA SER A 562 16.30 3.34 21.65
C SER A 562 15.01 2.73 22.23
N HIS A 563 14.02 3.56 22.55
CA HIS A 563 12.76 3.08 23.13
C HIS A 563 11.96 2.31 22.07
N LYS A 564 11.76 1.01 22.32
CA LYS A 564 11.02 0.14 21.40
C LYS A 564 9.52 0.25 21.67
N HIS A 565 8.82 0.79 20.71
CA HIS A 565 7.36 0.78 20.66
C HIS A 565 6.91 -0.25 19.63
N GLY A 566 5.84 -0.98 19.92
CA GLY A 566 5.44 -2.14 19.10
C GLY A 566 4.92 -1.84 17.70
N SER A 567 4.65 -0.60 17.35
CA SER A 567 4.22 -0.21 16.00
C SER A 567 5.16 0.81 15.38
N ILE A 568 5.11 0.88 14.12
CA ILE A 568 6.14 1.37 13.27
C ILE A 568 5.65 2.25 12.14
N THR A 569 4.41 2.12 11.72
CA THR A 569 3.85 2.99 10.71
C THR A 569 3.49 4.32 11.36
N ASN A 570 4.05 5.37 10.84
CA ASN A 570 3.70 6.74 11.18
C ASN A 570 3.74 7.58 9.91
N VAL A 571 2.73 8.37 9.70
CA VAL A 571 2.64 9.28 8.54
C VAL A 571 2.46 10.73 8.95
N CYS A 572 2.34 11.03 10.26
CA CYS A 572 2.26 12.41 10.72
C CYS A 572 3.65 13.08 10.69
N THR A 573 3.67 14.39 10.59
CA THR A 573 4.89 15.16 10.82
C THR A 573 5.07 15.37 12.31
N ASN A 574 6.27 15.03 12.82
CA ASN A 574 6.61 15.30 14.21
C ASN A 574 6.56 16.81 14.50
N ARG A 575 6.24 17.19 15.74
CA ARG A 575 6.19 18.61 16.14
C ARG A 575 6.85 18.80 17.49
N THR A 576 7.46 19.94 17.66
CA THR A 576 8.07 20.37 18.91
C THR A 576 7.24 21.46 19.61
N ALA A 577 7.14 21.40 20.92
CA ALA A 577 6.56 22.44 21.76
C ALA A 577 7.26 22.44 23.11
N ASN A 578 7.70 23.61 23.60
CA ASN A 578 8.37 23.77 24.89
C ASN A 578 9.50 22.73 25.11
N GLY A 579 10.32 22.46 24.10
CA GLY A 579 11.42 21.49 24.13
C GLY A 579 11.00 20.03 24.18
N ALA A 580 9.72 19.71 24.05
CA ALA A 580 9.21 18.36 23.88
C ALA A 580 8.93 18.07 22.40
N LEU A 581 9.21 16.86 21.95
CA LEU A 581 8.98 16.35 20.57
C LEU A 581 7.92 15.27 20.62
N LEU A 582 6.80 15.50 19.94
CA LEU A 582 5.69 14.55 19.85
C LEU A 582 5.75 13.77 18.53
N THR A 583 5.64 12.44 18.63
CA THR A 583 5.53 11.51 17.50
C THR A 583 4.39 10.54 17.71
N ASN A 584 4.10 9.73 16.70
CA ASN A 584 3.02 8.77 16.67
C ASN A 584 3.50 7.35 16.33
N GLY A 585 2.76 6.35 16.79
CA GLY A 585 2.78 4.97 16.30
C GLY A 585 1.34 4.52 16.08
N TYR A 586 0.93 4.29 14.84
CA TYR A 586 -0.45 4.11 14.41
C TYR A 586 -1.28 3.16 15.30
N TRP A 587 -0.76 1.94 15.50
CA TRP A 587 -1.44 0.90 16.28
C TRP A 587 -1.31 1.07 17.81
N VAL A 588 -0.37 1.89 18.27
CA VAL A 588 0.05 1.91 19.67
C VAL A 588 -0.35 3.18 20.41
N GLY A 589 -0.18 4.35 19.79
CA GLY A 589 -0.52 5.62 20.42
C GLY A 589 0.47 6.75 20.17
N ARG A 590 0.52 7.70 21.10
CA ARG A 590 1.37 8.90 21.05
C ARG A 590 2.55 8.79 21.99
N PHE A 591 3.71 9.29 21.55
CA PHE A 591 4.98 9.23 22.28
C PHE A 591 5.66 10.59 22.28
N CYS A 592 6.18 10.99 23.42
CA CYS A 592 6.83 12.28 23.55
C CYS A 592 8.23 12.14 24.15
N TYR A 593 9.15 12.91 23.62
CA TYR A 593 10.57 12.91 23.97
C TYR A 593 11.08 14.31 24.23
N ASP A 594 12.17 14.45 24.94
CA ASP A 594 12.93 15.69 25.00
C ASP A 594 13.61 15.94 23.66
N ALA A 595 13.32 17.07 23.02
CA ALA A 595 13.81 17.37 21.68
C ALA A 595 15.33 17.57 21.61
N ALA A 596 15.96 17.92 22.72
CA ALA A 596 17.41 18.13 22.78
C ALA A 596 18.20 16.84 22.98
N THR A 597 17.67 15.90 23.77
CA THR A 597 18.39 14.71 24.23
C THR A 597 17.83 13.39 23.68
N GLY A 598 16.58 13.37 23.21
CA GLY A 598 15.88 12.16 22.84
C GLY A 598 15.36 11.32 24.01
N GLU A 599 15.48 11.83 25.25
CA GLU A 599 14.99 11.16 26.45
C GLU A 599 13.46 11.05 26.40
N PHE A 600 12.94 9.89 26.79
CA PHE A 600 11.50 9.63 26.86
C PHE A 600 10.86 10.48 27.96
N LEU A 601 9.75 11.15 27.63
CA LEU A 601 8.99 11.96 28.57
C LEU A 601 7.69 11.28 28.98
N TRP A 602 6.85 10.90 28.03
CA TRP A 602 5.55 10.28 28.29
C TRP A 602 4.99 9.56 27.06
N GLU A 603 3.99 8.70 27.29
CA GLU A 603 3.22 8.04 26.25
C GLU A 603 1.71 7.99 26.59
N LYS A 604 0.89 7.84 25.54
CA LYS A 604 -0.55 7.59 25.64
C LYS A 604 -0.93 6.47 24.69
N LYS A 605 -1.39 5.35 25.27
CA LYS A 605 -1.68 4.08 24.57
C LYS A 605 -3.14 3.64 24.62
N ASP A 606 -4.03 4.46 25.15
CA ASP A 606 -5.46 4.18 25.20
C ASP A 606 -6.11 4.26 23.80
N ASN A 607 -7.33 3.78 23.68
CA ASN A 607 -8.06 3.73 22.41
C ASN A 607 -8.25 5.10 21.75
N ASP A 608 -8.33 6.18 22.55
CA ASP A 608 -8.48 7.54 22.03
C ASP A 608 -7.18 8.07 21.38
N ASN A 609 -6.04 7.45 21.68
CA ASN A 609 -4.72 7.85 21.13
C ASN A 609 -4.19 6.92 20.03
N ARG A 610 -4.90 5.83 19.72
CA ARG A 610 -4.56 4.89 18.65
C ARG A 610 -5.28 5.25 17.33
N TYR A 611 -4.86 4.64 16.25
CA TYR A 611 -5.51 4.67 14.94
C TYR A 611 -5.75 6.09 14.40
N SER A 612 -4.82 7.00 14.69
CA SER A 612 -4.82 8.33 14.15
C SER A 612 -3.43 8.74 13.72
N THR A 613 -3.37 9.43 12.62
CA THR A 613 -2.14 9.87 11.95
C THR A 613 -2.07 11.39 11.84
N SER A 614 -2.95 12.12 12.52
CA SER A 614 -2.96 13.58 12.45
C SER A 614 -1.63 14.18 12.91
N THR A 615 -1.13 15.12 12.12
CA THR A 615 -0.02 15.97 12.54
C THR A 615 -0.48 16.84 13.70
N PRO A 616 0.26 16.90 14.82
CA PRO A 616 -0.13 17.72 15.96
C PRO A 616 -0.04 19.22 15.63
N ALA A 617 -1.06 19.98 15.99
CA ALA A 617 -0.96 21.43 16.06
C ALA A 617 -0.25 21.83 17.35
N VAL A 618 0.51 22.93 17.31
CA VAL A 618 1.17 23.53 18.46
C VAL A 618 0.47 24.82 18.85
N LEU A 619 0.10 24.92 20.11
CA LEU A 619 -0.44 26.14 20.69
C LEU A 619 0.28 26.39 22.02
N ASP A 620 1.10 27.44 22.07
CA ASP A 620 1.97 27.77 23.22
C ASP A 620 2.83 26.56 23.64
N SER A 621 2.63 26.07 24.87
CA SER A 621 3.33 24.92 25.45
C SER A 621 2.52 23.63 25.36
N THR A 622 1.57 23.52 24.43
CA THR A 622 0.67 22.38 24.30
C THR A 622 0.63 21.80 22.90
N PHE A 623 0.29 20.52 22.81
CA PHE A 623 -0.07 19.87 21.55
C PHE A 623 -1.58 19.70 21.48
N ILE A 624 -2.14 19.91 20.27
CA ILE A 624 -3.54 19.59 19.94
C ILE A 624 -3.51 18.59 18.79
N TYR A 625 -4.14 17.43 18.97
CA TYR A 625 -4.16 16.38 17.97
C TYR A 625 -5.45 15.56 18.05
N THR A 626 -5.71 14.77 17.02
CA THR A 626 -6.82 13.83 17.01
C THR A 626 -6.37 12.43 17.40
N GLY A 627 -7.24 11.68 18.04
CA GLY A 627 -7.21 10.23 18.21
C GLY A 627 -8.28 9.56 17.34
N TYR A 628 -8.66 8.31 17.61
CA TYR A 628 -9.63 7.61 16.78
C TYR A 628 -10.99 8.31 16.69
N GLY A 629 -11.56 8.70 17.82
CA GLY A 629 -12.85 9.39 17.89
C GLY A 629 -12.81 10.65 18.77
N ALA A 630 -11.63 11.22 19.01
CA ALA A 630 -11.45 12.31 19.97
C ALA A 630 -10.49 13.38 19.45
N ILE A 631 -10.64 14.60 19.96
CA ILE A 631 -9.67 15.69 19.83
C ILE A 631 -9.17 16.00 21.25
N MET A 632 -7.85 16.10 21.41
CA MET A 632 -7.18 16.28 22.69
C MET A 632 -6.24 17.47 22.66
N GLN A 633 -6.18 18.21 23.79
CA GLN A 633 -5.12 19.16 24.07
C GLN A 633 -4.34 18.66 25.29
N VAL A 634 -3.03 18.56 25.16
CA VAL A 634 -2.14 18.08 26.23
C VAL A 634 -0.99 19.05 26.48
N ALA A 635 -0.54 19.17 27.73
CA ALA A 635 0.69 19.88 28.08
C ALA A 635 1.90 19.15 27.47
N ALA A 636 2.77 19.86 26.74
CA ALA A 636 3.80 19.25 25.92
C ALA A 636 4.78 18.37 26.71
N ARG A 637 5.29 18.85 27.83
CA ARG A 637 6.32 18.11 28.60
C ARG A 637 5.79 17.05 29.54
N SER A 638 4.55 17.18 30.04
CA SER A 638 3.99 16.24 31.02
C SER A 638 2.98 15.28 30.43
N GLY A 639 2.45 15.54 29.24
CA GLY A 639 1.34 14.78 28.67
C GLY A 639 0.01 14.94 29.41
N GLN A 640 -0.06 15.88 30.38
CA GLN A 640 -1.29 16.13 31.13
C GLN A 640 -2.39 16.56 30.15
N GLU A 641 -3.53 15.86 30.17
CA GLU A 641 -4.70 16.24 29.40
C GLU A 641 -5.31 17.53 29.99
N LEU A 642 -5.44 18.52 29.13
CA LEU A 642 -6.01 19.82 29.46
C LEU A 642 -7.45 19.95 28.98
N ARG A 643 -7.71 19.40 27.80
CA ARG A 643 -9.05 19.34 27.18
C ARG A 643 -9.19 18.08 26.35
N LYS A 644 -10.41 17.56 26.29
CA LYS A 644 -10.80 16.43 25.43
C LYS A 644 -12.24 16.58 24.98
N GLY A 645 -12.48 16.34 23.69
CA GLY A 645 -13.81 16.18 23.12
C GLY A 645 -13.91 14.84 22.42
N SER A 646 -15.01 14.11 22.60
CA SER A 646 -15.28 12.85 21.91
C SER A 646 -16.46 13.03 20.94
N TYR A 647 -16.33 12.44 19.75
CA TYR A 647 -17.25 12.64 18.65
C TYR A 647 -17.59 11.31 17.98
N PRO A 648 -18.76 11.21 17.30
CA PRO A 648 -19.14 10.01 16.55
C PRO A 648 -18.44 9.92 15.18
N TYR A 649 -17.29 10.57 15.01
CA TYR A 649 -16.53 10.66 13.77
C TYR A 649 -15.21 9.93 13.92
N ILE A 650 -14.67 9.45 12.79
CA ILE A 650 -13.36 8.82 12.74
C ILE A 650 -12.33 9.84 12.24
N PHE A 651 -11.28 10.08 13.03
CA PHE A 651 -10.19 11.00 12.69
C PHE A 651 -8.93 10.27 12.20
N ASN A 652 -9.11 9.20 11.47
CA ASN A 652 -7.98 8.49 10.87
C ASN A 652 -7.49 9.22 9.61
N THR A 653 -7.06 10.46 9.80
CA THR A 653 -6.59 11.39 8.74
C THR A 653 -5.28 12.04 9.16
N ARG A 654 -4.55 12.56 8.18
CA ARG A 654 -3.36 13.38 8.42
C ARG A 654 -3.66 14.83 8.80
N SER A 655 -4.92 15.26 8.71
CA SER A 655 -5.34 16.64 8.95
C SER A 655 -4.80 17.17 10.28
N GLU A 656 -3.93 18.19 10.20
CA GLU A 656 -3.45 18.98 11.34
C GLU A 656 -4.59 19.87 11.84
N PRO A 657 -5.00 19.82 13.11
CA PRO A 657 -6.03 20.71 13.64
C PRO A 657 -5.61 22.17 13.53
N LEU A 658 -6.47 23.01 12.96
CA LEU A 658 -6.27 24.46 12.94
C LEU A 658 -7.01 25.10 14.11
N VAL A 659 -6.29 25.82 14.95
CA VAL A 659 -6.88 26.60 16.06
C VAL A 659 -6.94 28.07 15.67
N CYS A 660 -8.12 28.61 15.45
CA CYS A 660 -8.31 30.05 15.20
C CYS A 660 -9.73 30.48 15.53
N GLY A 661 -9.93 31.78 15.82
CA GLY A 661 -11.27 32.33 16.08
C GLY A 661 -12.05 31.64 17.22
N GLY A 662 -11.35 31.08 18.22
CA GLY A 662 -11.97 30.35 19.32
C GLY A 662 -12.50 28.95 18.93
N ARG A 663 -12.07 28.41 17.80
CA ARG A 663 -12.46 27.09 17.27
C ARG A 663 -11.25 26.24 16.89
N ILE A 664 -11.49 24.93 16.83
CA ILE A 664 -10.63 23.93 16.22
C ILE A 664 -11.31 23.45 14.94
N PHE A 665 -10.59 23.45 13.84
CA PHE A 665 -11.05 22.94 12.54
C PHE A 665 -10.21 21.73 12.13
N VAL A 666 -10.86 20.64 11.68
CA VAL A 666 -10.16 19.41 11.31
C VAL A 666 -10.98 18.56 10.33
N GLY A 667 -10.28 17.83 9.46
CA GLY A 667 -10.88 16.84 8.58
C GLY A 667 -11.17 15.51 9.29
N THR A 668 -12.16 14.77 8.80
CA THR A 668 -12.51 13.42 9.25
C THR A 668 -12.37 12.41 8.11
N SER A 669 -12.21 11.14 8.43
CA SER A 669 -12.13 10.08 7.40
C SER A 669 -13.48 9.71 6.78
N ASN A 670 -14.58 9.93 7.50
CA ASN A 670 -15.89 9.41 7.10
C ASN A 670 -17.03 10.45 7.03
N ASN A 671 -16.82 11.66 7.55
CA ASN A 671 -17.93 12.61 7.74
C ASN A 671 -17.57 14.07 7.40
N GLY A 672 -16.68 14.29 6.46
CA GLY A 672 -16.32 15.61 5.95
C GLY A 672 -15.47 16.42 6.92
N PHE A 673 -15.82 17.68 7.14
CA PHE A 673 -15.03 18.68 7.84
C PHE A 673 -15.74 19.17 9.10
N LEU A 674 -15.04 19.17 10.24
CA LEU A 674 -15.58 19.45 11.57
C LEU A 674 -15.03 20.75 12.14
N ALA A 675 -15.87 21.54 12.78
CA ALA A 675 -15.50 22.64 13.66
C ALA A 675 -15.97 22.38 15.09
N VAL A 676 -15.08 22.66 16.05
CA VAL A 676 -15.27 22.43 17.47
C VAL A 676 -14.99 23.74 18.22
N ASN A 677 -15.79 24.09 19.22
CA ASN A 677 -15.53 25.21 20.12
C ASN A 677 -14.31 24.89 21.00
N PHE A 678 -13.30 25.73 20.97
CA PHE A 678 -12.04 25.48 21.73
C PHE A 678 -12.24 25.52 23.23
N SER A 679 -13.21 26.33 23.73
CA SER A 679 -13.43 26.55 25.16
C SER A 679 -13.93 25.30 25.89
N ASP A 680 -14.88 24.58 25.32
CA ASP A 680 -15.60 23.47 25.94
C ASP A 680 -15.56 22.16 25.15
N MET A 681 -14.86 22.15 24.01
CA MET A 681 -14.74 21.03 23.09
C MET A 681 -16.10 20.55 22.52
N SER A 682 -17.15 21.34 22.57
CA SER A 682 -18.44 21.02 21.94
C SER A 682 -18.37 21.19 20.42
N GLN A 683 -19.11 20.36 19.68
CA GLN A 683 -19.23 20.54 18.24
C GLN A 683 -19.92 21.88 17.91
N ALA A 684 -19.25 22.71 17.09
CA ALA A 684 -19.84 23.94 16.60
C ALA A 684 -20.66 23.69 15.33
N TRP A 685 -20.08 23.05 14.33
CA TRP A 685 -20.74 22.65 13.10
C TRP A 685 -19.95 21.53 12.38
N ASN A 686 -20.60 20.88 11.43
CA ASN A 686 -20.00 19.90 10.54
C ASN A 686 -20.43 20.20 9.10
N PHE A 687 -19.53 20.05 8.14
CA PHE A 687 -19.77 20.21 6.71
C PHE A 687 -19.48 18.92 5.96
N LEU A 688 -20.50 18.42 5.23
CA LEU A 688 -20.34 17.19 4.44
C LEU A 688 -19.84 17.53 3.03
N CYS A 689 -18.67 17.00 2.69
CA CYS A 689 -18.12 17.02 1.34
C CYS A 689 -18.85 16.02 0.42
N GLU A 690 -18.50 15.95 -0.85
CA GLU A 690 -18.91 14.86 -1.73
C GLU A 690 -18.16 13.55 -1.35
N PRO A 691 -18.58 12.38 -1.86
CA PRO A 691 -17.84 11.15 -1.67
C PRO A 691 -16.42 11.22 -2.25
N ALA A 692 -15.46 10.57 -1.57
CA ALA A 692 -14.08 10.51 -2.00
C ALA A 692 -13.93 9.86 -3.39
N VAL A 693 -13.09 10.46 -4.24
CA VAL A 693 -12.75 9.91 -5.58
C VAL A 693 -11.80 8.73 -5.45
N ILE A 694 -10.87 8.82 -4.48
CA ILE A 694 -9.90 7.75 -4.16
C ILE A 694 -9.90 7.60 -2.63
N TYR A 695 -9.79 6.36 -2.15
CA TYR A 695 -9.66 6.08 -0.72
C TYR A 695 -8.18 6.21 -0.32
N THR A 696 -7.87 7.13 0.58
CA THR A 696 -6.51 7.33 1.12
C THR A 696 -6.47 7.21 2.64
N SER A 697 -7.56 7.46 3.34
CA SER A 697 -7.64 7.23 4.77
C SER A 697 -7.75 5.72 5.06
N PRO A 698 -6.95 5.17 5.99
CA PRO A 698 -6.98 3.75 6.33
C PRO A 698 -8.39 3.26 6.68
N TYR A 699 -8.74 2.09 6.17
CA TYR A 699 -10.04 1.45 6.37
C TYR A 699 -11.27 2.24 5.90
N THR A 700 -11.09 3.28 5.07
CA THR A 700 -12.19 4.02 4.44
C THR A 700 -13.11 3.07 3.68
N LYS A 701 -14.41 3.28 3.83
CA LYS A 701 -15.44 2.52 3.11
C LYS A 701 -15.86 3.24 1.83
N ASN A 702 -16.51 2.50 0.94
CA ASN A 702 -17.10 3.06 -0.26
C ASN A 702 -18.04 4.23 0.08
N ARG A 703 -17.93 5.33 -0.67
CA ARG A 703 -18.72 6.57 -0.55
C ARG A 703 -18.54 7.37 0.74
N GLU A 704 -17.53 7.12 1.55
CA GLU A 704 -17.22 8.00 2.68
C GLU A 704 -16.72 9.36 2.22
N LYS A 705 -16.97 10.36 3.05
CA LYS A 705 -16.69 11.78 2.76
C LYS A 705 -15.43 12.18 3.51
N THR A 706 -14.29 11.88 2.92
CA THR A 706 -12.98 12.01 3.54
C THR A 706 -12.35 13.38 3.30
N VAL A 707 -11.80 13.97 4.36
CA VAL A 707 -10.96 15.18 4.30
C VAL A 707 -9.64 14.90 5.00
N GLU A 708 -8.59 14.68 4.21
CA GLU A 708 -7.23 14.45 4.70
C GLU A 708 -6.41 15.72 4.82
N SER A 709 -6.75 16.73 4.02
CA SER A 709 -6.05 18.02 3.98
C SER A 709 -6.15 18.76 5.31
N SER A 710 -5.06 19.39 5.72
CA SER A 710 -5.06 20.31 6.83
C SER A 710 -5.65 21.66 6.41
N PRO A 711 -6.50 22.29 7.22
CA PRO A 711 -7.11 23.57 6.87
C PRO A 711 -6.17 24.78 7.06
N VAL A 712 -6.50 25.88 6.37
CA VAL A 712 -5.86 27.18 6.53
C VAL A 712 -6.91 28.29 6.71
N ALA A 713 -6.63 29.25 7.57
CA ALA A 713 -7.49 30.42 7.78
C ALA A 713 -7.23 31.51 6.73
N TYR A 714 -8.28 32.13 6.23
CA TYR A 714 -8.19 33.33 5.40
C TYR A 714 -9.35 34.27 5.73
N LYS A 715 -9.04 35.46 6.25
CA LYS A 715 -10.05 36.40 6.77
C LYS A 715 -10.95 35.70 7.81
N ASP A 716 -12.25 35.74 7.61
CA ASP A 716 -13.26 35.06 8.43
C ASP A 716 -13.65 33.65 7.92
N CYS A 717 -12.86 33.12 7.00
CA CYS A 717 -13.09 31.83 6.37
C CYS A 717 -12.00 30.80 6.70
N VAL A 718 -12.35 29.53 6.53
CA VAL A 718 -11.44 28.39 6.55
C VAL A 718 -11.45 27.74 5.16
N ILE A 719 -10.24 27.43 4.64
CA ILE A 719 -10.03 26.80 3.34
C ILE A 719 -9.35 25.46 3.53
N PHE A 720 -9.81 24.41 2.86
CA PHE A 720 -9.24 23.06 2.91
C PHE A 720 -9.47 22.30 1.60
N GLY A 721 -8.61 21.36 1.29
CA GLY A 721 -8.79 20.38 0.24
C GLY A 721 -9.59 19.17 0.72
N ALA A 722 -10.14 18.37 -0.18
CA ALA A 722 -10.86 17.16 0.15
C ALA A 722 -10.56 16.02 -0.84
N ASN A 723 -10.86 14.79 -0.43
CA ASN A 723 -10.65 13.60 -1.24
C ASN A 723 -11.64 13.47 -2.41
N ASP A 724 -12.66 14.31 -2.44
CA ASP A 724 -13.66 14.40 -3.53
C ASP A 724 -13.19 15.23 -4.74
N GLY A 725 -11.96 15.76 -4.70
CA GLY A 725 -11.38 16.56 -5.76
C GLY A 725 -11.86 18.02 -5.78
N TYR A 726 -12.22 18.56 -4.61
CA TYR A 726 -12.51 19.98 -4.45
C TYR A 726 -11.64 20.63 -3.37
N VAL A 727 -11.46 21.95 -3.52
CA VAL A 727 -11.02 22.85 -2.46
C VAL A 727 -12.23 23.67 -2.01
N TYR A 728 -12.49 23.69 -0.72
CA TYR A 728 -13.65 24.35 -0.11
C TYR A 728 -13.26 25.59 0.67
N CYS A 729 -14.13 26.59 0.68
CA CYS A 729 -14.08 27.76 1.56
C CYS A 729 -15.38 27.90 2.31
N LEU A 730 -15.31 27.91 3.64
CA LEU A 730 -16.45 28.02 4.54
C LEU A 730 -16.23 29.16 5.54
N LYS A 731 -17.33 29.78 6.02
CA LYS A 731 -17.27 30.71 7.15
C LYS A 731 -16.85 29.99 8.43
N GLN A 732 -15.91 30.58 9.19
CA GLN A 732 -15.39 29.99 10.43
C GLN A 732 -16.46 29.89 11.53
N ASP A 733 -17.38 30.86 11.62
CA ASP A 733 -18.36 30.96 12.70
C ASP A 733 -19.50 29.93 12.61
N ASN A 734 -19.96 29.60 11.39
CA ASN A 734 -21.16 28.79 11.21
C ASN A 734 -21.08 27.72 10.10
N GLY A 735 -19.90 27.57 9.44
CA GLY A 735 -19.73 26.60 8.36
C GLY A 735 -20.45 26.94 7.06
N LEU A 736 -20.94 28.17 6.91
CA LEU A 736 -21.68 28.58 5.72
C LEU A 736 -20.77 28.53 4.49
N PHE A 737 -21.17 27.74 3.50
CA PHE A 737 -20.50 27.62 2.22
C PHE A 737 -20.31 28.97 1.52
N GLN A 738 -19.09 29.25 1.08
CA GLN A 738 -18.76 30.44 0.31
C GLN A 738 -18.50 30.09 -1.15
N TRP A 739 -17.55 29.22 -1.39
CA TRP A 739 -17.20 28.72 -2.72
C TRP A 739 -16.46 27.38 -2.63
N ARG A 740 -16.37 26.69 -3.76
CA ARG A 740 -15.47 25.57 -3.97
C ARG A 740 -14.81 25.64 -5.34
N LEU A 741 -13.61 25.10 -5.44
CA LEU A 741 -12.87 24.95 -6.70
C LEU A 741 -12.88 23.47 -7.08
N LYS A 742 -13.31 23.13 -8.28
CA LYS A 742 -13.26 21.77 -8.78
C LYS A 742 -11.85 21.47 -9.30
N VAL A 743 -11.13 20.58 -8.67
CA VAL A 743 -9.76 20.16 -9.04
C VAL A 743 -9.78 18.85 -9.82
N GLY A 744 -10.63 17.93 -9.39
CA GLY A 744 -10.89 16.66 -10.05
C GLY A 744 -10.26 15.46 -9.36
N LEU A 745 -9.11 15.61 -8.74
CA LEU A 745 -8.45 14.58 -7.94
C LEU A 745 -8.21 15.08 -6.51
N PRO A 746 -7.98 14.18 -5.54
CA PRO A 746 -7.79 14.55 -4.14
C PRO A 746 -6.76 15.65 -3.94
N VAL A 747 -7.11 16.62 -3.10
CA VAL A 747 -6.20 17.64 -2.57
C VAL A 747 -5.86 17.25 -1.15
N LEU A 748 -4.70 16.62 -0.96
CA LEU A 748 -4.29 16.03 0.31
C LEU A 748 -3.39 16.96 1.14
N CYS A 749 -2.71 17.90 0.48
CA CYS A 749 -1.82 18.86 1.14
C CYS A 749 -2.61 19.92 1.92
N LYS A 750 -1.96 20.56 2.89
CA LYS A 750 -2.40 21.82 3.49
C LYS A 750 -2.23 22.93 2.44
N PRO A 751 -3.30 23.62 2.03
CA PRO A 751 -3.17 24.77 1.13
C PRO A 751 -2.30 25.86 1.75
N LEU A 752 -1.55 26.57 0.92
CA LEU A 752 -0.70 27.68 1.33
C LEU A 752 -1.25 29.00 0.82
N ILE A 753 -1.28 30.01 1.66
CA ILE A 753 -1.69 31.37 1.27
C ILE A 753 -0.51 32.33 1.44
N VAL A 754 -0.14 33.00 0.34
CA VAL A 754 0.87 34.07 0.31
C VAL A 754 0.31 35.23 -0.51
N ASP A 755 0.26 36.43 0.05
CA ASP A 755 -0.14 37.66 -0.65
C ASP A 755 -1.47 37.53 -1.44
N LYS A 756 -2.51 36.96 -0.83
CA LYS A 756 -3.81 36.66 -1.46
C LYS A 756 -3.76 35.64 -2.62
N LEU A 757 -2.69 34.91 -2.75
CA LEU A 757 -2.58 33.78 -3.67
C LEU A 757 -2.67 32.48 -2.86
N LEU A 758 -3.50 31.57 -3.34
CA LEU A 758 -3.71 30.23 -2.78
C LEU A 758 -2.96 29.22 -3.62
N TYR A 759 -2.08 28.45 -2.99
CA TYR A 759 -1.31 27.38 -3.62
C TYR A 759 -1.69 26.04 -3.02
N PHE A 760 -1.84 25.03 -3.86
CA PHE A 760 -2.06 23.65 -3.46
C PHE A 760 -1.66 22.69 -4.57
N THR A 761 -1.59 21.40 -4.23
CA THR A 761 -1.32 20.30 -5.18
C THR A 761 -2.47 19.31 -5.21
N ASP A 762 -2.71 18.67 -6.34
CA ASP A 762 -3.60 17.50 -6.43
C ASP A 762 -2.81 16.20 -6.57
N PHE A 763 -3.48 15.09 -6.42
CA PHE A 763 -2.88 13.76 -6.45
C PHE A 763 -2.17 13.43 -7.77
N ALA A 764 -2.58 14.00 -8.91
CA ALA A 764 -1.93 13.77 -10.21
C ALA A 764 -0.62 14.55 -10.41
N GLY A 765 -0.19 15.34 -9.43
CA GLY A 765 1.02 16.15 -9.52
C GLY A 765 0.80 17.52 -10.13
N ASN A 766 -0.43 18.02 -10.20
CA ASN A 766 -0.67 19.40 -10.57
C ASN A 766 -0.47 20.33 -9.37
N VAL A 767 0.21 21.45 -9.63
CA VAL A 767 0.38 22.56 -8.69
C VAL A 767 -0.44 23.73 -9.20
N TYR A 768 -1.27 24.29 -8.33
CA TYR A 768 -2.20 25.37 -8.65
C TYR A 768 -1.87 26.66 -7.93
N CYS A 769 -2.15 27.79 -8.58
CA CYS A 769 -2.16 29.11 -7.98
C CYS A 769 -3.46 29.84 -8.31
N TYR A 770 -4.25 30.14 -7.29
CA TYR A 770 -5.49 30.90 -7.40
C TYR A 770 -5.38 32.25 -6.69
N GLY A 771 -5.97 33.29 -7.28
CA GLY A 771 -6.17 34.58 -6.64
C GLY A 771 -7.36 34.54 -5.69
N LEU A 772 -7.16 34.91 -4.44
CA LEU A 772 -8.20 35.12 -3.43
C LEU A 772 -8.63 36.58 -3.45
N GLU A 773 -9.90 36.87 -3.68
CA GLU A 773 -10.47 38.23 -3.68
C GLU A 773 -10.62 38.84 -2.27
#